data_5efe9e02c07316a1a039cf180d5326d1
#
_entry.id   5efe9e02c07316a1a039cf180d5326d1
#
_cell.length_a   1.000
_cell.length_b   1.000
_cell.length_c   1.000
_cell.angle_alpha   90.00
_cell.angle_beta   90.00
_cell.angle_gamma   90.00
#
_symmetry.space_group_name_H-M   'P 1'
#
loop_
_entity.id
_entity.type
_entity.pdbx_description
1 polymer ?
#
loop_
_entity_poly.entity_id
_entity_poly.type
_entity_poly.pdbx_seq_one_letter_code
_entity_poly.pdbx_strand_id
1 'polypeptide(L)'
;MDSLTTIVVAIRASEVAAFDEAIDRLGNPADGRLRKALDRLDPDGGGTHFMSLHAIPGPDGGDAHLVLEFTADGSERRALERIVAAIAPDLEPIFRKVPDWSDNVGLLDFLLAHRIRVGQGLFANAGLCFPGTPGMSVGRIRGEAELAKFVAPRVDNGRPGMRPIDRLAQVRAAVEAEPDLAWALDPPPPPLRTGSNPPIFRLILRYALPFFPQYMWPFGLLLAAIAVALILATSGWHLVAGLLLAAAGVSTLMSATLALLYLALRKQEKNDWADPRSPDPKTLREINARENHCAQNHMVSITRRKPGPVRWFTLRTAFWSGKLNVTKIYPPGFLGNIGTIHAARWVTLPGTRQLVFFSNYGGSWESYLEDFITEAHEGLTAVWSNSIGFPKSKNLFQKGATDGERFKRFARASMRPTRFWYSAYPGLITDQIRLNADIRRGLAASLTNDEAGQWLGLFGSYPRPAAKLQTSEIQSLVFGGLGFMPHGICLLFDLPDDEARARAFVARLYPCTAFGDGRKLRRDAVLTVALGGRALGRLGLPEECVRGFPPAFLEGMGTDERARVLGDTGEDSPEKWRWGRQASDLALLVLRSDRRRPREPGTRDPSRRGRERHGRALQDSARRSREAVDRTVRLRRRRVATRDPRHRPGQPL
;
A
#
# COMPACT_ATOMS: atom_id res chain seq x y z
N MET A 1 19.38 9.45 -14.89
CA MET A 1 18.26 8.70 -15.49
C MET A 1 18.34 7.30 -14.89
N ASP A 2 17.27 6.84 -14.26
CA ASP A 2 17.28 5.55 -13.58
C ASP A 2 17.19 4.42 -14.62
N SER A 3 18.06 3.42 -14.49
CA SER A 3 17.97 2.19 -15.28
C SER A 3 17.11 1.17 -14.55
N LEU A 4 16.05 0.66 -15.22
CA LEU A 4 15.21 -0.42 -14.74
C LEU A 4 15.47 -1.65 -15.62
N THR A 5 16.42 -2.48 -15.21
CA THR A 5 16.94 -3.59 -16.02
C THR A 5 16.36 -4.92 -15.56
N THR A 6 16.09 -5.79 -16.51
CA THR A 6 15.65 -7.17 -16.27
C THR A 6 16.50 -8.11 -17.12
N ILE A 7 17.08 -9.10 -16.45
CA ILE A 7 17.92 -10.15 -17.05
C ILE A 7 17.17 -11.46 -16.88
N VAL A 8 17.04 -12.23 -17.93
CA VAL A 8 16.28 -13.49 -17.95
C VAL A 8 17.14 -14.58 -18.56
N VAL A 9 17.41 -15.61 -17.78
CA VAL A 9 18.21 -16.76 -18.20
C VAL A 9 17.35 -18.02 -18.08
N ALA A 10 17.37 -18.87 -19.08
CA ALA A 10 16.66 -20.16 -19.04
C ALA A 10 17.33 -21.11 -18.05
N ILE A 11 16.54 -21.83 -17.24
CA ILE A 11 17.01 -22.88 -16.34
C ILE A 11 16.10 -24.11 -16.48
N ARG A 12 16.58 -25.28 -16.08
CA ARG A 12 15.76 -26.49 -16.10
C ARG A 12 14.70 -26.46 -15.02
N ALA A 13 13.50 -26.93 -15.34
CA ALA A 13 12.40 -26.95 -14.38
C ALA A 13 12.72 -27.74 -13.09
N SER A 14 13.50 -28.82 -13.21
CA SER A 14 13.96 -29.66 -12.09
C SER A 14 14.92 -28.94 -11.14
N GLU A 15 15.58 -27.87 -11.57
CA GLU A 15 16.62 -27.15 -10.83
C GLU A 15 16.07 -25.94 -10.04
N VAL A 16 14.81 -25.58 -10.22
CA VAL A 16 14.18 -24.40 -9.57
C VAL A 16 14.38 -24.43 -8.05
N ALA A 17 14.20 -25.57 -7.40
CA ALA A 17 14.39 -25.69 -5.95
C ALA A 17 15.85 -25.47 -5.52
N ALA A 18 16.81 -25.96 -6.30
CA ALA A 18 18.25 -25.77 -6.03
C ALA A 18 18.67 -24.31 -6.24
N PHE A 19 18.08 -23.61 -7.23
CA PHE A 19 18.27 -22.17 -7.38
C PHE A 19 17.63 -21.39 -6.24
N ASP A 20 16.40 -21.73 -5.84
CA ASP A 20 15.72 -21.13 -4.71
C ASP A 20 16.57 -21.23 -3.44
N GLU A 21 17.17 -22.38 -3.15
CA GLU A 21 18.07 -22.57 -2.01
C GLU A 21 19.36 -21.74 -2.13
N ALA A 22 19.94 -21.66 -3.34
CA ALA A 22 21.13 -20.85 -3.57
C ALA A 22 20.84 -19.35 -3.38
N ILE A 23 19.67 -18.87 -3.82
CA ILE A 23 19.23 -17.50 -3.69
C ILE A 23 18.91 -17.16 -2.22
N ASP A 24 18.32 -18.08 -1.45
CA ASP A 24 18.04 -17.87 -0.02
C ASP A 24 19.30 -17.52 0.78
N ARG A 25 20.48 -18.01 0.37
CA ARG A 25 21.77 -17.72 1.02
C ARG A 25 22.21 -16.26 0.86
N LEU A 26 21.67 -15.54 -0.12
CA LEU A 26 21.90 -14.10 -0.30
C LEU A 26 21.09 -13.23 0.69
N GLY A 27 20.02 -13.79 1.25
CA GLY A 27 19.21 -13.20 2.30
C GLY A 27 18.09 -12.24 1.81
N ASN A 28 17.05 -12.16 2.64
CA ASN A 28 15.95 -11.22 2.46
C ASN A 28 15.55 -10.61 3.83
N PRO A 29 15.83 -9.33 4.08
CA PRO A 29 16.66 -8.43 3.24
C PRO A 29 18.10 -8.96 3.07
N ALA A 30 18.79 -8.50 2.03
CA ALA A 30 20.17 -8.91 1.75
C ALA A 30 21.01 -8.90 3.03
N ASP A 31 21.88 -9.91 3.18
CA ASP A 31 22.72 -10.02 4.36
C ASP A 31 23.62 -8.77 4.56
N GLY A 32 24.09 -8.56 5.78
CA GLY A 32 24.83 -7.35 6.13
C GLY A 32 26.15 -7.19 5.33
N ARG A 33 26.76 -8.28 4.85
CA ARG A 33 27.98 -8.26 4.03
C ARG A 33 27.65 -7.81 2.60
N LEU A 34 26.68 -8.43 1.97
CA LEU A 34 26.20 -8.05 0.63
C LEU A 34 25.68 -6.61 0.61
N ARG A 35 24.92 -6.24 1.63
CA ARG A 35 24.43 -4.89 1.78
C ARG A 35 25.58 -3.87 1.84
N LYS A 36 26.59 -4.11 2.70
CA LYS A 36 27.76 -3.23 2.80
C LYS A 36 28.53 -3.14 1.47
N ALA A 37 28.62 -4.25 0.72
CA ALA A 37 29.29 -4.26 -0.58
C ALA A 37 28.53 -3.40 -1.60
N LEU A 38 27.21 -3.55 -1.69
CA LEU A 38 26.36 -2.77 -2.58
C LEU A 38 26.25 -1.29 -2.16
N ASP A 39 26.28 -1.02 -0.84
CA ASP A 39 26.22 0.34 -0.30
C ASP A 39 27.49 1.16 -0.54
N ARG A 40 28.64 0.53 -0.76
CA ARG A 40 29.93 1.19 -1.05
C ARG A 40 30.04 1.74 -2.47
N LEU A 41 29.05 1.48 -3.30
CA LEU A 41 29.11 1.83 -4.71
C LEU A 41 28.97 3.34 -4.89
N ASP A 42 30.08 3.91 -5.30
CA ASP A 42 30.28 5.21 -5.92
C ASP A 42 30.16 6.47 -5.02
N PRO A 43 31.29 7.12 -4.73
CA PRO A 43 31.30 8.41 -4.04
C PRO A 43 30.58 9.54 -4.83
N ASP A 44 30.43 9.38 -6.15
CA ASP A 44 29.71 10.36 -6.99
C ASP A 44 28.18 10.19 -6.97
N GLY A 45 27.64 9.40 -6.03
CA GLY A 45 26.20 9.31 -5.76
C GLY A 45 25.41 8.38 -6.66
N GLY A 46 26.06 7.59 -7.52
CA GLY A 46 25.40 6.55 -8.28
C GLY A 46 25.25 5.25 -7.47
N GLY A 47 24.06 4.66 -7.40
CA GLY A 47 23.85 3.45 -6.62
C GLY A 47 22.78 2.55 -7.19
N THR A 48 22.68 1.36 -6.62
CA THR A 48 21.55 0.44 -6.87
C THR A 48 20.46 0.76 -5.88
N HIS A 49 19.29 1.18 -6.35
CA HIS A 49 18.12 1.44 -5.50
C HIS A 49 17.56 0.13 -4.95
N PHE A 50 17.26 -0.79 -5.86
CA PHE A 50 16.63 -2.07 -5.56
C PHE A 50 17.23 -3.15 -6.44
N MET A 51 17.28 -4.36 -5.92
CA MET A 51 17.69 -5.54 -6.68
C MET A 51 16.99 -6.77 -6.10
N SER A 52 16.53 -7.68 -6.97
CA SER A 52 16.03 -8.98 -6.55
C SER A 52 16.38 -10.07 -7.55
N LEU A 53 16.47 -11.31 -7.06
CA LEU A 53 16.80 -12.50 -7.86
C LEU A 53 15.76 -13.59 -7.57
N HIS A 54 15.22 -14.19 -8.64
CA HIS A 54 14.12 -15.15 -8.54
C HIS A 54 14.32 -16.32 -9.50
N ALA A 55 14.10 -17.54 -9.02
CA ALA A 55 13.89 -18.70 -9.87
C ALA A 55 12.40 -18.85 -10.15
N ILE A 56 11.98 -18.60 -11.38
CA ILE A 56 10.59 -18.61 -11.81
C ILE A 56 10.28 -19.93 -12.51
N PRO A 57 9.41 -20.80 -11.96
CA PRO A 57 9.05 -22.05 -12.60
C PRO A 57 8.26 -21.80 -13.88
N GLY A 58 8.50 -22.62 -14.88
CA GLY A 58 7.72 -22.61 -16.11
C GLY A 58 6.27 -23.08 -15.90
N PRO A 59 5.36 -22.67 -16.79
CA PRO A 59 3.99 -23.15 -16.73
C PRO A 59 3.93 -24.65 -17.07
N ASP A 60 3.13 -25.40 -16.31
CA ASP A 60 2.90 -26.83 -16.52
C ASP A 60 4.18 -27.71 -16.55
N GLY A 61 5.24 -27.29 -15.79
CA GLY A 61 6.52 -28.01 -15.76
C GLY A 61 7.44 -27.74 -16.96
N GLY A 62 7.12 -26.76 -17.79
CA GLY A 62 7.96 -26.32 -18.89
C GLY A 62 9.17 -25.48 -18.45
N ASP A 63 9.80 -24.80 -19.41
CA ASP A 63 11.02 -24.00 -19.22
C ASP A 63 10.88 -23.00 -18.07
N ALA A 64 11.80 -23.07 -17.13
CA ALA A 64 11.91 -22.16 -15.99
C ALA A 64 12.94 -21.07 -16.29
N HIS A 65 12.91 -19.99 -15.51
CA HIS A 65 13.81 -18.86 -15.72
C HIS A 65 14.43 -18.38 -14.40
N LEU A 66 15.71 -18.07 -14.45
CA LEU A 66 16.37 -17.25 -13.44
C LEU A 66 16.25 -15.79 -13.87
N VAL A 67 15.63 -14.96 -13.01
CA VAL A 67 15.36 -13.56 -13.31
C VAL A 67 16.03 -12.67 -12.28
N LEU A 68 16.98 -11.87 -12.75
CA LEU A 68 17.60 -10.79 -11.98
C LEU A 68 16.97 -9.46 -12.42
N GLU A 69 16.39 -8.74 -11.48
CA GLU A 69 15.90 -7.40 -11.72
C GLU A 69 16.59 -6.39 -10.81
N PHE A 70 16.86 -5.20 -11.34
CA PHE A 70 17.40 -4.12 -10.52
C PHE A 70 16.96 -2.75 -11.06
N THR A 71 16.96 -1.78 -10.15
CA THR A 71 16.79 -0.35 -10.43
C THR A 71 18.01 0.36 -9.91
N ALA A 72 18.69 1.14 -10.77
CA ALA A 72 19.95 1.79 -10.41
C ALA A 72 20.11 3.15 -11.11
N ASP A 73 20.96 3.98 -10.55
CA ASP A 73 21.37 5.26 -11.15
C ASP A 73 22.22 5.06 -12.40
N GLY A 74 22.01 5.90 -13.40
CA GLY A 74 22.83 5.97 -14.60
C GLY A 74 22.44 4.96 -15.68
N SER A 75 23.41 4.56 -16.50
CA SER A 75 23.18 3.61 -17.60
C SER A 75 23.18 2.17 -17.11
N GLU A 76 22.41 1.31 -17.80
CA GLU A 76 22.32 -0.13 -17.49
C GLU A 76 23.70 -0.81 -17.41
N ARG A 77 24.59 -0.52 -18.35
CA ARG A 77 25.93 -1.11 -18.38
C ARG A 77 26.75 -0.72 -17.15
N ARG A 78 26.82 0.58 -16.82
CA ARG A 78 27.53 1.06 -15.63
C ARG A 78 26.94 0.51 -14.33
N ALA A 79 25.63 0.39 -14.27
CA ALA A 79 24.97 -0.21 -13.11
C ALA A 79 25.35 -1.68 -12.93
N LEU A 80 25.38 -2.47 -14.02
CA LEU A 80 25.84 -3.86 -13.99
C LEU A 80 27.32 -3.99 -13.65
N GLU A 81 28.18 -3.15 -14.23
CA GLU A 81 29.60 -3.10 -13.89
C GLU A 81 29.82 -2.92 -12.38
N ARG A 82 29.08 -2.00 -11.76
CA ARG A 82 29.12 -1.78 -10.31
C ARG A 82 28.60 -2.97 -9.51
N ILE A 83 27.44 -3.51 -9.87
CA ILE A 83 26.86 -4.68 -9.18
C ILE A 83 27.83 -5.86 -9.25
N VAL A 84 28.37 -6.15 -10.42
CA VAL A 84 29.34 -7.24 -10.60
C VAL A 84 30.60 -6.97 -9.78
N ALA A 85 31.16 -5.76 -9.82
CA ALA A 85 32.34 -5.41 -9.02
C ALA A 85 32.10 -5.59 -7.51
N ALA A 86 30.87 -5.35 -7.03
CA ALA A 86 30.54 -5.46 -5.61
C ALA A 86 30.28 -6.89 -5.13
N ILE A 87 29.54 -7.69 -5.91
CA ILE A 87 28.98 -8.97 -5.46
C ILE A 87 29.16 -10.13 -6.47
N ALA A 88 30.11 -10.04 -7.41
CA ALA A 88 30.40 -11.17 -8.30
C ALA A 88 30.66 -12.49 -7.56
N PRO A 89 31.45 -12.52 -6.45
CA PRO A 89 31.70 -13.77 -5.72
C PRO A 89 30.42 -14.47 -5.22
N ASP A 90 29.33 -13.73 -5.05
CA ASP A 90 28.05 -14.24 -4.57
C ASP A 90 27.09 -14.60 -5.71
N LEU A 91 27.10 -13.82 -6.80
CA LEU A 91 26.22 -14.05 -7.95
C LEU A 91 26.76 -15.10 -8.92
N GLU A 92 28.05 -15.07 -9.22
CA GLU A 92 28.68 -15.94 -10.22
C GLU A 92 28.46 -17.44 -9.95
N PRO A 93 28.58 -17.95 -8.69
CA PRO A 93 28.29 -19.35 -8.39
C PRO A 93 26.86 -19.78 -8.68
N ILE A 94 25.91 -18.82 -8.69
CA ILE A 94 24.52 -19.08 -9.04
C ILE A 94 24.38 -19.16 -10.56
N PHE A 95 24.94 -18.18 -11.28
CA PHE A 95 24.84 -18.13 -12.74
C PHE A 95 25.66 -19.20 -13.45
N ARG A 96 26.76 -19.68 -12.87
CA ARG A 96 27.53 -20.81 -13.40
C ARG A 96 26.73 -22.12 -13.52
N LYS A 97 25.61 -22.24 -12.82
CA LYS A 97 24.77 -23.44 -12.86
C LYS A 97 23.75 -23.43 -14.00
N VAL A 98 23.59 -22.29 -14.70
CA VAL A 98 22.61 -22.23 -15.80
C VAL A 98 23.15 -22.94 -17.05
N PRO A 99 22.27 -23.56 -17.87
CA PRO A 99 22.69 -24.32 -19.04
C PRO A 99 23.52 -23.53 -20.06
N ASP A 100 23.22 -22.23 -20.21
CA ASP A 100 23.86 -21.36 -21.21
C ASP A 100 25.18 -20.73 -20.69
N TRP A 101 25.62 -21.08 -19.49
CA TRP A 101 26.89 -20.57 -18.96
C TRP A 101 28.10 -21.14 -19.73
N SER A 102 29.04 -20.27 -19.99
CA SER A 102 30.36 -20.66 -20.54
C SER A 102 31.49 -20.03 -19.71
N ASP A 103 32.43 -20.83 -19.30
CA ASP A 103 33.57 -20.36 -18.49
C ASP A 103 34.51 -19.37 -19.25
N ASN A 104 34.34 -19.25 -20.55
CA ASN A 104 35.05 -18.28 -21.39
C ASN A 104 34.46 -16.88 -21.35
N VAL A 105 33.30 -16.70 -20.72
CA VAL A 105 32.57 -15.43 -20.67
C VAL A 105 32.49 -14.94 -19.22
N GLY A 106 32.92 -13.71 -18.98
CA GLY A 106 32.79 -13.11 -17.65
C GLY A 106 31.34 -12.86 -17.27
N LEU A 107 31.06 -12.82 -15.96
CA LEU A 107 29.68 -12.60 -15.44
C LEU A 107 29.03 -11.34 -16.03
N LEU A 108 29.75 -10.23 -16.16
CA LEU A 108 29.23 -8.98 -16.72
C LEU A 108 28.71 -9.18 -18.16
N ASP A 109 29.52 -9.75 -19.03
CA ASP A 109 29.17 -9.94 -20.44
C ASP A 109 28.02 -10.97 -20.58
N PHE A 110 28.03 -12.01 -19.74
CA PHE A 110 26.94 -12.97 -19.65
C PHE A 110 25.61 -12.28 -19.30
N LEU A 111 25.60 -11.46 -18.24
CA LEU A 111 24.40 -10.74 -17.82
C LEU A 111 23.92 -9.72 -18.87
N LEU A 112 24.85 -9.02 -19.53
CA LEU A 112 24.54 -8.10 -20.62
C LEU A 112 23.91 -8.80 -21.82
N ALA A 113 24.36 -10.01 -22.16
CA ALA A 113 23.81 -10.81 -23.26
C ALA A 113 22.38 -11.29 -22.98
N HIS A 114 22.04 -11.58 -21.72
CA HIS A 114 20.71 -12.07 -21.30
C HIS A 114 19.73 -10.98 -20.89
N ARG A 115 20.08 -9.72 -21.11
CA ARG A 115 19.23 -8.57 -20.86
C ARG A 115 18.06 -8.54 -21.82
N ILE A 116 16.85 -8.38 -21.32
CA ILE A 116 15.65 -8.26 -22.15
C ILE A 116 15.20 -6.80 -22.27
N ARG A 117 14.65 -6.45 -23.42
CA ARG A 117 13.98 -5.16 -23.62
C ARG A 117 12.54 -5.26 -23.19
N VAL A 118 12.19 -4.53 -22.13
CA VAL A 118 10.80 -4.41 -21.65
C VAL A 118 10.16 -3.17 -22.25
N GLY A 119 8.98 -3.29 -22.84
CA GLY A 119 8.31 -2.14 -23.44
C GLY A 119 7.05 -2.48 -24.23
N GLN A 120 6.59 -1.51 -25.03
CA GLN A 120 5.33 -1.58 -25.75
C GLN A 120 5.54 -1.82 -27.25
N GLY A 121 6.77 -1.71 -27.76
CA GLY A 121 7.12 -1.91 -29.16
C GLY A 121 6.90 -3.36 -29.62
N LEU A 122 6.71 -3.56 -30.92
CA LEU A 122 6.45 -4.89 -31.49
C LEU A 122 7.55 -5.92 -31.19
N PHE A 123 8.80 -5.47 -31.13
CA PHE A 123 9.99 -6.30 -30.89
C PHE A 123 10.46 -6.30 -29.43
N ALA A 124 9.71 -5.65 -28.53
CA ALA A 124 9.99 -5.66 -27.10
C ALA A 124 9.11 -6.71 -26.40
N ASN A 125 9.63 -7.26 -25.28
CA ASN A 125 8.80 -8.02 -24.36
C ASN A 125 7.75 -7.10 -23.76
N ALA A 126 6.48 -7.49 -23.89
CA ALA A 126 5.38 -6.66 -23.43
C ALA A 126 5.52 -6.39 -21.93
N GLY A 127 5.49 -5.13 -21.54
CA GLY A 127 5.65 -4.75 -20.16
C GLY A 127 5.65 -3.24 -19.94
N LEU A 128 5.77 -2.88 -18.67
CA LEU A 128 5.83 -1.49 -18.20
C LEU A 128 6.80 -1.42 -17.02
N CYS A 129 7.69 -0.43 -17.03
CA CYS A 129 8.55 -0.10 -15.90
C CYS A 129 8.13 1.26 -15.34
N PHE A 130 8.04 1.34 -14.01
CA PHE A 130 7.59 2.51 -13.27
C PHE A 130 8.58 2.84 -12.15
N PRO A 131 9.22 4.02 -12.16
CA PRO A 131 10.00 4.56 -11.05
C PRO A 131 9.11 5.45 -10.16
N GLY A 132 9.14 5.22 -8.85
CA GLY A 132 8.35 6.01 -7.88
C GLY A 132 9.00 7.33 -7.47
N THR A 133 10.32 7.44 -7.60
CA THR A 133 11.08 8.66 -7.33
C THR A 133 12.01 8.99 -8.50
N PRO A 134 11.43 9.25 -9.70
CA PRO A 134 12.22 9.42 -10.91
C PRO A 134 13.17 10.61 -10.80
N GLY A 135 14.45 10.42 -11.19
CA GLY A 135 15.49 11.46 -11.16
C GLY A 135 16.07 11.77 -9.78
N MET A 136 15.76 10.97 -8.77
CA MET A 136 16.40 11.04 -7.47
C MET A 136 17.42 9.90 -7.33
N SER A 137 18.71 10.23 -7.27
CA SER A 137 19.77 9.24 -7.08
C SER A 137 19.75 8.67 -5.65
N VAL A 138 20.36 7.50 -5.47
CA VAL A 138 20.54 6.87 -4.15
C VAL A 138 21.23 7.83 -3.17
N GLY A 139 22.32 8.47 -3.64
CA GLY A 139 23.08 9.44 -2.83
C GLY A 139 22.20 10.63 -2.40
N ARG A 140 21.41 11.17 -3.33
CA ARG A 140 20.47 12.25 -3.02
C ARG A 140 19.42 11.84 -1.99
N ILE A 141 18.78 10.68 -2.17
CA ILE A 141 17.75 10.17 -1.25
C ILE A 141 18.32 9.99 0.17
N ARG A 142 19.50 9.41 0.27
CA ARG A 142 20.18 9.20 1.56
C ARG A 142 20.63 10.52 2.18
N GLY A 143 21.27 11.39 1.39
CA GLY A 143 21.73 12.69 1.87
C GLY A 143 20.57 13.58 2.36
N GLU A 144 19.47 13.66 1.61
CA GLU A 144 18.28 14.42 2.03
C GLU A 144 17.62 13.82 3.29
N ALA A 145 17.72 12.50 3.51
CA ALA A 145 17.23 11.88 4.74
C ALA A 145 18.11 12.22 5.95
N GLU A 146 19.44 12.22 5.79
CA GLU A 146 20.35 12.65 6.87
C GLU A 146 20.19 14.14 7.18
N LEU A 147 20.02 14.98 6.14
CA LEU A 147 19.69 16.38 6.30
C LEU A 147 18.40 16.57 7.12
N ALA A 148 17.34 15.87 6.77
CA ALA A 148 16.06 15.96 7.48
C ALA A 148 16.19 15.56 8.95
N LYS A 149 16.95 14.51 9.26
CA LYS A 149 17.26 14.09 10.63
C LYS A 149 18.05 15.16 11.41
N PHE A 150 18.98 15.84 10.75
CA PHE A 150 19.78 16.91 11.34
C PHE A 150 18.94 18.16 11.63
N VAL A 151 18.07 18.53 10.68
CA VAL A 151 17.24 19.74 10.74
C VAL A 151 16.10 19.59 11.75
N ALA A 152 15.44 18.45 11.76
CA ALA A 152 14.22 18.21 12.53
C ALA A 152 14.32 18.68 14.00
N PRO A 153 15.29 18.27 14.82
CA PRO A 153 15.40 18.72 16.22
C PRO A 153 15.71 20.23 16.34
N ARG A 154 16.26 20.85 15.31
CA ARG A 154 16.65 22.27 15.31
C ARG A 154 15.47 23.19 15.00
N VAL A 155 14.47 22.69 14.31
CA VAL A 155 13.23 23.41 14.06
C VAL A 155 12.51 23.74 15.38
N ASP A 156 12.56 22.85 16.37
CA ASP A 156 11.86 23.02 17.65
C ASP A 156 12.61 23.86 18.68
N ASN A 157 13.93 24.06 18.52
CA ASN A 157 14.77 24.78 19.47
C ASN A 157 14.59 26.32 19.41
N GLY A 158 13.65 26.82 18.60
CA GLY A 158 13.35 28.25 18.51
C GLY A 158 12.68 28.81 19.77
N ARG A 159 12.96 30.08 20.09
CA ARG A 159 12.30 30.80 21.20
C ARG A 159 10.80 30.96 20.88
N PRO A 160 9.91 30.85 21.87
CA PRO A 160 8.51 31.17 21.69
C PRO A 160 8.33 32.59 21.11
N GLY A 161 7.48 32.73 20.10
CA GLY A 161 7.20 34.01 19.42
C GLY A 161 8.22 34.45 18.37
N MET A 162 9.24 33.63 18.07
CA MET A 162 10.16 33.89 16.95
C MET A 162 9.42 33.79 15.61
N ARG A 163 9.69 34.75 14.72
CA ARG A 163 9.10 34.71 13.35
C ARG A 163 9.60 33.48 12.59
N PRO A 164 8.76 32.84 11.76
CA PRO A 164 9.15 31.71 10.95
C PRO A 164 10.44 31.91 10.14
N ILE A 165 10.59 33.07 9.50
CA ILE A 165 11.79 33.39 8.70
C ILE A 165 13.07 33.43 9.54
N ASP A 166 13.00 33.97 10.77
CA ASP A 166 14.16 34.03 11.66
C ASP A 166 14.56 32.63 12.14
N ARG A 167 13.56 31.76 12.36
CA ARG A 167 13.80 30.34 12.71
C ARG A 167 14.46 29.60 11.55
N LEU A 168 13.97 29.81 10.33
CA LEU A 168 14.58 29.24 9.13
C LEU A 168 16.03 29.70 8.98
N ALA A 169 16.32 30.99 9.23
CA ALA A 169 17.68 31.52 9.18
C ALA A 169 18.62 30.84 10.19
N GLN A 170 18.14 30.57 11.40
CA GLN A 170 18.92 29.81 12.40
C GLN A 170 19.21 28.38 11.96
N VAL A 171 18.21 27.70 11.36
CA VAL A 171 18.40 26.34 10.84
C VAL A 171 19.41 26.34 9.69
N ARG A 172 19.34 27.32 8.78
CA ARG A 172 20.32 27.47 7.69
C ARG A 172 21.73 27.68 8.19
N ALA A 173 21.92 28.57 9.16
CA ALA A 173 23.23 28.80 9.76
C ALA A 173 23.79 27.53 10.42
N ALA A 174 22.93 26.71 11.02
CA ALA A 174 23.35 25.44 11.60
C ALA A 174 23.74 24.40 10.52
N VAL A 175 23.04 24.37 9.37
CA VAL A 175 23.36 23.51 8.23
C VAL A 175 24.66 23.98 7.56
N GLU A 176 24.86 25.28 7.41
CA GLU A 176 26.08 25.87 6.82
C GLU A 176 27.32 25.57 7.67
N ALA A 177 27.15 25.55 8.99
CA ALA A 177 28.22 25.21 9.93
C ALA A 177 28.60 23.74 9.94
N GLU A 178 27.82 22.85 9.30
CA GLU A 178 28.08 21.42 9.21
C GLU A 178 28.66 21.07 7.83
N PRO A 179 29.99 20.78 7.75
CA PRO A 179 30.66 20.60 6.46
C PRO A 179 30.02 19.54 5.56
N ASP A 180 29.53 18.43 6.16
CA ASP A 180 28.92 17.33 5.45
C ASP A 180 27.51 17.65 4.91
N LEU A 181 26.89 18.75 5.34
CA LEU A 181 25.54 19.13 4.98
C LEU A 181 25.44 20.48 4.25
N ALA A 182 26.54 21.24 4.11
CA ALA A 182 26.56 22.54 3.46
C ALA A 182 26.01 22.51 2.01
N TRP A 183 26.21 21.40 1.30
CA TRP A 183 25.67 21.16 -0.04
C TRP A 183 24.13 21.29 -0.11
N ALA A 184 23.43 21.17 1.00
CA ALA A 184 21.96 21.22 1.03
C ALA A 184 21.43 22.65 0.81
N LEU A 185 22.26 23.66 0.98
CA LEU A 185 21.93 25.06 0.71
C LEU A 185 22.05 25.42 -0.77
N ASP A 186 22.74 24.58 -1.56
CA ASP A 186 22.78 24.74 -3.01
C ASP A 186 21.39 24.45 -3.62
N PRO A 187 20.97 25.21 -4.65
CA PRO A 187 19.70 24.98 -5.30
C PRO A 187 19.56 23.52 -5.76
N PRO A 188 18.53 22.81 -5.30
CA PRO A 188 18.31 21.42 -5.74
C PRO A 188 17.98 21.40 -7.23
N PRO A 189 18.23 20.28 -7.93
CA PRO A 189 17.76 20.11 -9.29
C PRO A 189 16.27 20.45 -9.39
N PRO A 190 15.83 21.09 -10.49
CA PRO A 190 14.43 21.48 -10.63
C PRO A 190 13.52 20.28 -10.46
N PRO A 191 12.34 20.44 -9.83
CA PRO A 191 11.39 19.35 -9.67
C PRO A 191 11.04 18.80 -11.05
N LEU A 192 10.90 17.48 -11.13
CA LEU A 192 10.45 16.83 -12.35
C LEU A 192 9.12 17.46 -12.76
N ARG A 193 9.04 17.90 -14.01
CA ARG A 193 7.82 18.52 -14.51
C ARG A 193 6.68 17.52 -14.39
N THR A 194 5.62 17.90 -13.70
CA THR A 194 4.34 17.22 -13.80
C THR A 194 3.90 17.29 -15.26
N GLY A 195 3.54 16.16 -15.85
CA GLY A 195 3.03 16.16 -17.22
C GLY A 195 1.80 17.07 -17.28
N SER A 196 1.94 18.24 -17.88
CA SER A 196 0.83 19.16 -18.10
C SER A 196 0.04 18.69 -19.32
N ASN A 197 -0.79 17.67 -19.16
CA ASN A 197 -1.79 17.38 -20.17
C ASN A 197 -3.05 18.18 -19.87
N PRO A 198 -3.65 18.79 -20.90
CA PRO A 198 -4.90 19.52 -20.72
C PRO A 198 -5.96 18.59 -20.13
N PRO A 199 -6.85 19.11 -19.26
CA PRO A 199 -7.94 18.33 -18.66
C PRO A 199 -8.80 17.55 -19.68
N ILE A 200 -8.96 18.10 -20.87
CA ILE A 200 -9.66 17.46 -22.01
C ILE A 200 -9.00 16.14 -22.41
N PHE A 201 -7.67 16.07 -22.45
CA PHE A 201 -6.97 14.85 -22.83
C PHE A 201 -7.13 13.75 -21.77
N ARG A 202 -7.15 14.11 -20.48
CA ARG A 202 -7.49 13.19 -19.38
C ARG A 202 -8.90 12.61 -19.52
N LEU A 203 -9.86 13.48 -19.87
CA LEU A 203 -11.25 13.11 -20.11
C LEU A 203 -11.36 12.17 -21.31
N ILE A 204 -10.71 12.47 -22.42
CA ILE A 204 -10.71 11.64 -23.62
C ILE A 204 -10.09 10.26 -23.29
N LEU A 205 -8.94 10.19 -22.61
CA LEU A 205 -8.28 8.92 -22.30
C LEU A 205 -9.07 8.10 -21.26
N ARG A 206 -9.67 8.75 -20.27
CA ARG A 206 -10.43 8.08 -19.21
C ARG A 206 -11.79 7.59 -19.68
N TYR A 207 -12.46 8.35 -20.58
CA TYR A 207 -13.83 8.08 -20.98
C TYR A 207 -13.95 7.59 -22.44
N ALA A 208 -12.96 7.83 -23.28
CA ALA A 208 -12.99 7.37 -24.67
C ALA A 208 -12.84 5.85 -24.78
N LEU A 209 -11.96 5.24 -24.01
CA LEU A 209 -11.72 3.79 -24.03
C LEU A 209 -12.90 2.93 -23.52
N PRO A 210 -13.68 3.34 -22.47
CA PRO A 210 -14.81 2.53 -21.97
C PRO A 210 -16.03 2.53 -22.88
N PHE A 211 -16.18 3.57 -23.68
CA PHE A 211 -17.36 3.79 -24.51
C PHE A 211 -17.13 3.44 -25.99
N PHE A 212 -16.17 2.56 -26.24
CA PHE A 212 -15.86 2.08 -27.58
C PHE A 212 -17.09 1.72 -28.44
N PRO A 213 -18.16 1.09 -27.89
CA PRO A 213 -19.38 0.84 -28.65
C PRO A 213 -20.21 2.09 -28.94
N GLN A 214 -20.01 3.16 -28.18
CA GLN A 214 -20.72 4.43 -28.39
C GLN A 214 -20.09 5.30 -29.47
N TYR A 215 -18.91 4.89 -30.01
CA TYR A 215 -18.24 5.57 -31.11
C TYR A 215 -18.83 5.21 -32.47
N MET A 216 -20.15 5.29 -32.60
CA MET A 216 -20.77 5.35 -33.93
C MET A 216 -20.51 6.68 -34.65
N TRP A 217 -20.00 7.71 -33.92
CA TRP A 217 -19.67 8.98 -34.53
C TRP A 217 -18.55 8.93 -35.59
N PRO A 218 -17.53 8.04 -35.57
CA PRO A 218 -16.62 7.89 -36.71
C PRO A 218 -17.31 7.45 -38.00
N PHE A 219 -18.38 6.64 -37.89
CA PHE A 219 -19.21 6.32 -39.04
C PHE A 219 -19.99 7.51 -39.57
N GLY A 220 -20.46 8.39 -38.65
CA GLY A 220 -21.08 9.66 -39.02
C GLY A 220 -20.09 10.60 -39.74
N LEU A 221 -18.88 10.73 -39.19
CA LEU A 221 -17.79 11.50 -39.83
C LEU A 221 -17.37 10.89 -41.16
N LEU A 222 -17.35 9.56 -41.30
CA LEU A 222 -17.07 8.87 -42.51
C LEU A 222 -18.12 9.18 -43.59
N LEU A 223 -19.41 9.07 -43.26
CA LEU A 223 -20.49 9.40 -44.19
C LEU A 223 -20.44 10.88 -44.62
N ALA A 224 -20.16 11.77 -43.68
CA ALA A 224 -19.93 13.20 -43.96
C ALA A 224 -18.73 13.43 -44.87
N ALA A 225 -17.59 12.74 -44.62
CA ALA A 225 -16.39 12.84 -45.45
C ALA A 225 -16.64 12.29 -46.88
N ILE A 226 -17.38 11.19 -47.03
CA ILE A 226 -17.80 10.66 -48.34
C ILE A 226 -18.68 11.66 -49.06
N ALA A 227 -19.68 12.25 -48.39
CA ALA A 227 -20.57 13.25 -49.01
C ALA A 227 -19.78 14.49 -49.47
N VAL A 228 -18.88 15.00 -48.64
CA VAL A 228 -18.00 16.15 -48.98
C VAL A 228 -17.08 15.76 -50.16
N ALA A 229 -16.49 14.57 -50.14
CA ALA A 229 -15.62 14.11 -51.22
C ALA A 229 -16.38 13.99 -52.57
N LEU A 230 -17.61 13.52 -52.55
CA LEU A 230 -18.47 13.46 -53.73
C LEU A 230 -18.79 14.86 -54.26
N ILE A 231 -19.13 15.80 -53.39
CA ILE A 231 -19.37 17.22 -53.77
C ILE A 231 -18.10 17.86 -54.37
N LEU A 232 -16.93 17.65 -53.74
CA LEU A 232 -15.66 18.16 -54.26
C LEU A 232 -15.26 17.50 -55.59
N ALA A 233 -15.53 16.23 -55.79
CA ALA A 233 -15.28 15.52 -57.02
C ALA A 233 -16.10 16.11 -58.20
N THR A 234 -17.37 16.45 -57.92
CA THR A 234 -18.22 17.10 -58.93
C THR A 234 -17.83 18.54 -59.22
N SER A 235 -17.09 19.19 -58.29
CA SER A 235 -16.62 20.58 -58.38
C SER A 235 -15.20 20.73 -58.96
N GLY A 236 -14.62 19.67 -59.54
CA GLY A 236 -13.28 19.68 -60.14
C GLY A 236 -12.10 19.47 -59.17
N TRP A 237 -12.35 19.27 -57.90
CA TRP A 237 -11.34 19.03 -56.87
C TRP A 237 -11.02 17.54 -56.67
N HIS A 238 -10.77 16.81 -57.74
CA HIS A 238 -10.63 15.36 -57.75
C HIS A 238 -9.52 14.84 -56.85
N LEU A 239 -8.40 15.54 -56.72
CA LEU A 239 -7.28 15.11 -55.86
C LEU A 239 -7.66 15.20 -54.37
N VAL A 240 -8.31 16.29 -53.97
CA VAL A 240 -8.77 16.47 -52.56
C VAL A 240 -9.88 15.46 -52.24
N ALA A 241 -10.80 15.21 -53.19
CA ALA A 241 -11.83 14.20 -53.03
C ALA A 241 -11.23 12.79 -52.89
N GLY A 242 -10.22 12.46 -53.68
CA GLY A 242 -9.49 11.20 -53.58
C GLY A 242 -8.79 10.99 -52.25
N LEU A 243 -8.13 12.05 -51.73
CA LEU A 243 -7.49 12.00 -50.41
C LEU A 243 -8.51 11.83 -49.28
N LEU A 244 -9.65 12.53 -49.32
CA LEU A 244 -10.73 12.39 -48.36
C LEU A 244 -11.34 10.99 -48.38
N LEU A 245 -11.57 10.42 -49.56
CA LEU A 245 -12.08 9.05 -49.70
C LEU A 245 -11.09 8.01 -49.17
N ALA A 246 -9.78 8.18 -49.44
CA ALA A 246 -8.74 7.32 -48.90
C ALA A 246 -8.69 7.41 -47.37
N ALA A 247 -8.71 8.62 -46.80
CA ALA A 247 -8.75 8.84 -45.35
C ALA A 247 -10.02 8.23 -44.72
N ALA A 248 -11.16 8.39 -45.38
CA ALA A 248 -12.42 7.78 -44.97
C ALA A 248 -12.36 6.26 -44.99
N GLY A 249 -11.80 5.67 -46.02
CA GLY A 249 -11.59 4.23 -46.15
C GLY A 249 -10.70 3.66 -45.05
N VAL A 250 -9.56 4.30 -44.79
CA VAL A 250 -8.65 3.92 -43.71
C VAL A 250 -9.36 4.03 -42.34
N SER A 251 -10.10 5.11 -42.11
CA SER A 251 -10.85 5.32 -40.84
C SER A 251 -11.93 4.26 -40.66
N THR A 252 -12.59 3.86 -41.72
CA THR A 252 -13.60 2.78 -41.68
C THR A 252 -12.97 1.44 -41.33
N LEU A 253 -11.90 1.08 -42.02
CA LEU A 253 -11.21 -0.19 -41.80
C LEU A 253 -10.68 -0.24 -40.33
N MET A 254 -10.12 0.85 -39.86
CA MET A 254 -9.64 0.96 -38.46
C MET A 254 -10.80 0.83 -37.47
N SER A 255 -11.92 1.53 -37.72
CA SER A 255 -13.10 1.47 -36.85
C SER A 255 -13.74 0.08 -36.85
N ALA A 256 -13.86 -0.56 -37.98
CA ALA A 256 -14.36 -1.92 -38.10
C ALA A 256 -13.45 -2.92 -37.37
N THR A 257 -12.14 -2.80 -37.55
CA THR A 257 -11.15 -3.65 -36.85
C THR A 257 -11.26 -3.50 -35.34
N LEU A 258 -11.36 -2.28 -34.86
CA LEU A 258 -11.53 -1.98 -33.43
C LEU A 258 -12.87 -2.50 -32.89
N ALA A 259 -13.95 -2.39 -33.66
CA ALA A 259 -15.25 -2.94 -33.29
C ALA A 259 -15.21 -4.48 -33.19
N LEU A 260 -14.58 -5.15 -34.18
CA LEU A 260 -14.41 -6.61 -34.15
C LEU A 260 -13.54 -7.05 -32.95
N LEU A 261 -12.44 -6.35 -32.66
CA LEU A 261 -11.60 -6.63 -31.49
C LEU A 261 -12.40 -6.44 -30.20
N TYR A 262 -13.20 -5.40 -30.11
CA TYR A 262 -14.07 -5.17 -28.96
C TYR A 262 -15.10 -6.27 -28.76
N LEU A 263 -15.81 -6.65 -29.82
CA LEU A 263 -16.80 -7.75 -29.76
C LEU A 263 -16.15 -9.08 -29.38
N ALA A 264 -14.96 -9.37 -29.93
CA ALA A 264 -14.18 -10.54 -29.56
C ALA A 264 -13.75 -10.51 -28.10
N LEU A 265 -13.28 -9.35 -27.60
CA LEU A 265 -12.96 -9.14 -26.19
C LEU A 265 -14.19 -9.38 -25.31
N ARG A 266 -15.34 -8.77 -25.64
CA ARG A 266 -16.57 -8.94 -24.87
C ARG A 266 -17.05 -10.39 -24.83
N LYS A 267 -16.93 -11.13 -25.94
CA LYS A 267 -17.22 -12.57 -25.98
C LYS A 267 -16.29 -13.35 -25.01
N GLN A 268 -14.99 -13.04 -25.01
CA GLN A 268 -14.04 -13.68 -24.12
C GLN A 268 -14.30 -13.34 -22.66
N GLU A 269 -14.57 -12.06 -22.33
CA GLU A 269 -14.85 -11.63 -20.95
C GLU A 269 -16.10 -12.28 -20.34
N LYS A 270 -17.13 -12.57 -21.15
CA LYS A 270 -18.31 -13.32 -20.70
C LYS A 270 -17.96 -14.74 -20.24
N ASN A 271 -16.99 -15.36 -20.92
CA ASN A 271 -16.53 -16.72 -20.65
C ASN A 271 -15.39 -16.79 -19.63
N ASP A 272 -14.86 -15.64 -19.19
CA ASP A 272 -13.83 -15.60 -18.14
C ASP A 272 -14.38 -16.11 -16.81
N TRP A 273 -13.51 -16.73 -16.03
CA TRP A 273 -13.81 -17.20 -14.69
C TRP A 273 -12.78 -16.66 -13.69
N ALA A 274 -13.21 -16.42 -12.48
CA ALA A 274 -12.33 -16.06 -11.37
C ALA A 274 -11.86 -17.34 -10.66
N ASP A 275 -10.57 -17.43 -10.36
CA ASP A 275 -10.03 -18.57 -9.62
C ASP A 275 -10.52 -18.51 -8.16
N PRO A 276 -11.26 -19.50 -7.68
CA PRO A 276 -11.75 -19.52 -6.31
C PRO A 276 -10.70 -20.04 -5.31
N ARG A 277 -9.56 -20.56 -5.81
CA ARG A 277 -8.56 -21.19 -4.94
C ARG A 277 -7.94 -20.17 -3.99
N SER A 278 -7.79 -20.58 -2.74
CA SER A 278 -7.00 -19.86 -1.75
C SER A 278 -5.50 -20.06 -2.02
N PRO A 279 -4.66 -19.10 -1.61
CA PRO A 279 -3.21 -19.29 -1.65
C PRO A 279 -2.79 -20.55 -0.92
N ASP A 280 -1.76 -21.24 -1.44
CA ASP A 280 -1.19 -22.39 -0.74
C ASP A 280 -0.69 -22.01 0.66
N PRO A 281 -1.14 -22.69 1.74
CA PRO A 281 -0.80 -22.31 3.11
C PRO A 281 0.71 -22.37 3.42
N LYS A 282 1.48 -23.23 2.76
CA LYS A 282 2.94 -23.30 2.92
C LYS A 282 3.59 -22.08 2.31
N THR A 283 3.27 -21.79 1.07
CA THR A 283 3.76 -20.59 0.34
C THR A 283 3.38 -19.31 1.07
N LEU A 284 2.15 -19.23 1.59
CA LEU A 284 1.70 -18.07 2.36
C LEU A 284 2.51 -17.86 3.64
N ARG A 285 2.82 -18.93 4.39
CA ARG A 285 3.70 -18.84 5.56
C ARG A 285 5.10 -18.37 5.19
N GLU A 286 5.66 -18.86 4.10
CA GLU A 286 6.99 -18.44 3.62
C GLU A 286 7.01 -16.97 3.20
N ILE A 287 5.94 -16.48 2.54
CA ILE A 287 5.79 -15.07 2.17
C ILE A 287 5.71 -14.20 3.43
N ASN A 288 4.81 -14.53 4.36
CA ASN A 288 4.59 -13.76 5.58
C ASN A 288 5.84 -13.70 6.47
N ALA A 289 6.66 -14.78 6.47
CA ALA A 289 7.92 -14.81 7.20
C ALA A 289 9.00 -13.88 6.61
N ARG A 290 8.81 -13.37 5.39
CA ARG A 290 9.78 -12.54 4.66
C ARG A 290 9.32 -11.10 4.45
N GLU A 291 8.09 -10.79 4.86
CA GLU A 291 7.51 -9.45 4.78
C GLU A 291 7.68 -8.68 6.09
N ASN A 292 7.60 -7.37 6.04
CA ASN A 292 7.54 -6.44 7.19
C ASN A 292 8.78 -6.43 8.10
N HIS A 293 9.97 -6.72 7.55
CA HIS A 293 11.24 -6.58 8.28
C HIS A 293 11.77 -5.15 8.31
N CYS A 294 11.27 -4.27 7.45
CA CYS A 294 11.61 -2.86 7.39
C CYS A 294 10.39 -2.05 6.90
N ALA A 295 10.55 -0.74 6.68
CA ALA A 295 9.48 0.12 6.19
C ALA A 295 9.04 -0.18 4.76
N GLN A 296 9.81 -0.97 4.04
CA GLN A 296 9.57 -1.36 2.66
C GLN A 296 9.38 -2.86 2.53
N ASN A 297 8.71 -3.25 1.47
CA ASN A 297 8.52 -4.64 1.08
C ASN A 297 8.79 -4.83 -0.42
N HIS A 298 9.07 -6.07 -0.79
CA HIS A 298 9.16 -6.49 -2.18
C HIS A 298 8.16 -7.62 -2.45
N MET A 299 7.54 -7.61 -3.61
CA MET A 299 6.72 -8.71 -4.06
C MET A 299 7.07 -9.12 -5.49
N VAL A 300 6.97 -10.41 -5.74
CA VAL A 300 6.95 -11.01 -7.07
C VAL A 300 5.66 -11.79 -7.26
N SER A 301 4.92 -11.46 -8.30
CA SER A 301 3.67 -12.13 -8.69
C SER A 301 3.81 -12.69 -10.10
N ILE A 302 3.42 -13.95 -10.28
CA ILE A 302 3.52 -14.66 -11.56
C ILE A 302 2.12 -15.05 -12.00
N THR A 303 1.68 -14.50 -13.12
CA THR A 303 0.39 -14.81 -13.70
C THR A 303 0.54 -15.36 -15.12
N ARG A 304 -0.43 -16.12 -15.57
CA ARG A 304 -0.43 -16.70 -16.93
C ARG A 304 -1.38 -15.92 -17.82
N ARG A 305 -0.87 -15.34 -18.90
CA ARG A 305 -1.67 -14.61 -19.87
C ARG A 305 -2.65 -15.54 -20.59
N LYS A 306 -3.89 -15.11 -20.75
CA LYS A 306 -4.91 -15.79 -21.55
C LYS A 306 -4.43 -15.95 -23.00
N PRO A 307 -4.76 -17.05 -23.68
CA PRO A 307 -4.33 -17.30 -25.06
C PRO A 307 -5.02 -16.38 -26.06
N GLY A 308 -4.45 -16.33 -27.26
CA GLY A 308 -5.03 -15.69 -28.43
C GLY A 308 -4.56 -14.24 -28.67
N PRO A 309 -4.74 -13.78 -29.93
CA PRO A 309 -4.24 -12.47 -30.36
C PRO A 309 -4.97 -11.30 -29.71
N VAL A 310 -6.26 -11.43 -29.40
CA VAL A 310 -7.04 -10.38 -28.75
C VAL A 310 -6.45 -10.05 -27.38
N ARG A 311 -6.14 -11.06 -26.54
CA ARG A 311 -5.56 -10.86 -25.21
C ARG A 311 -4.11 -10.37 -25.27
N TRP A 312 -3.38 -10.78 -26.31
CA TRP A 312 -2.04 -10.25 -26.56
C TRP A 312 -2.09 -8.75 -26.91
N PHE A 313 -3.00 -8.37 -27.81
CA PHE A 313 -3.17 -6.98 -28.22
C PHE A 313 -3.67 -6.09 -27.08
N THR A 314 -4.70 -6.53 -26.35
CA THR A 314 -5.26 -5.76 -25.23
C THR A 314 -4.26 -5.56 -24.11
N LEU A 315 -3.41 -6.54 -23.79
CA LEU A 315 -2.35 -6.39 -22.81
C LEU A 315 -1.31 -5.34 -23.24
N ARG A 316 -0.87 -5.36 -24.50
CA ARG A 316 0.05 -4.35 -25.04
C ARG A 316 -0.55 -2.96 -25.04
N THR A 317 -1.82 -2.85 -25.41
CA THR A 317 -2.55 -1.57 -25.36
C THR A 317 -2.67 -1.06 -23.92
N ALA A 318 -2.93 -1.94 -22.96
CA ALA A 318 -2.96 -1.57 -21.55
C ALA A 318 -1.60 -1.03 -21.07
N PHE A 319 -0.48 -1.66 -21.45
CA PHE A 319 0.86 -1.16 -21.11
C PHE A 319 1.20 0.14 -21.84
N TRP A 320 0.80 0.29 -23.10
CA TRP A 320 0.99 1.53 -23.84
C TRP A 320 0.22 2.69 -23.20
N SER A 321 -1.06 2.47 -22.89
CA SER A 321 -1.88 3.44 -22.16
C SER A 321 -1.30 3.75 -20.78
N GLY A 322 -0.88 2.71 -20.03
CA GLY A 322 -0.23 2.88 -18.73
C GLY A 322 1.03 3.73 -18.81
N LYS A 323 1.91 3.50 -19.80
CA LYS A 323 3.11 4.31 -20.03
C LYS A 323 2.75 5.77 -20.34
N LEU A 324 1.76 5.98 -21.21
CA LEU A 324 1.30 7.33 -21.53
C LEU A 324 0.79 8.06 -20.28
N ASN A 325 -0.02 7.38 -19.47
CA ASN A 325 -0.54 7.94 -18.23
C ASN A 325 0.60 8.31 -17.26
N VAL A 326 1.53 7.40 -17.00
CA VAL A 326 2.67 7.62 -16.10
C VAL A 326 3.59 8.73 -16.58
N THR A 327 3.82 8.83 -17.91
CA THR A 327 4.78 9.81 -18.44
C THR A 327 4.19 11.17 -18.73
N LYS A 328 2.85 11.27 -18.95
CA LYS A 328 2.22 12.49 -19.45
C LYS A 328 1.04 13.00 -18.65
N ILE A 329 0.36 12.12 -17.89
CA ILE A 329 -0.91 12.47 -17.23
C ILE A 329 -0.75 12.54 -15.71
N TYR A 330 -0.10 11.53 -15.14
CA TYR A 330 0.10 11.49 -13.70
C TYR A 330 1.30 12.34 -13.27
N PRO A 331 1.30 12.85 -12.03
CA PRO A 331 2.50 13.45 -11.45
C PRO A 331 3.68 12.46 -11.49
N PRO A 332 4.91 12.93 -11.69
CA PRO A 332 6.09 12.06 -11.65
C PRO A 332 6.17 11.26 -10.35
N GLY A 333 6.37 9.95 -10.48
CA GLY A 333 6.44 9.04 -9.33
C GLY A 333 5.08 8.62 -8.77
N PHE A 334 3.99 8.90 -9.47
CA PHE A 334 2.65 8.42 -9.09
C PHE A 334 2.07 7.50 -10.17
N LEU A 335 1.43 6.44 -9.73
CA LEU A 335 0.63 5.56 -10.58
C LEU A 335 -0.86 5.81 -10.25
N GLY A 336 -1.53 6.68 -11.00
CA GLY A 336 -2.80 7.26 -10.57
C GLY A 336 -2.55 8.22 -9.39
N ASN A 337 -3.21 7.97 -8.28
CA ASN A 337 -2.97 8.66 -7.01
C ASN A 337 -2.05 7.85 -6.06
N ILE A 338 -1.60 6.66 -6.48
CA ILE A 338 -0.74 5.82 -5.65
C ILE A 338 0.67 6.38 -5.66
N GLY A 339 1.14 6.81 -4.50
CA GLY A 339 2.48 7.31 -4.26
C GLY A 339 3.37 6.34 -3.47
N THR A 340 2.87 5.20 -3.02
CA THR A 340 3.58 4.25 -2.14
C THR A 340 4.56 3.32 -2.88
N ILE A 341 4.58 3.35 -4.21
CA ILE A 341 5.41 2.50 -5.05
C ILE A 341 6.79 3.13 -5.22
N HIS A 342 7.85 2.43 -4.82
CA HIS A 342 9.22 2.84 -5.08
C HIS A 342 9.68 2.49 -6.51
N ALA A 343 9.42 1.27 -6.93
CA ALA A 343 9.66 0.81 -8.30
C ALA A 343 8.73 -0.36 -8.59
N ALA A 344 8.16 -0.38 -9.78
CA ALA A 344 7.37 -1.51 -10.24
C ALA A 344 7.66 -1.83 -11.70
N ARG A 345 7.57 -3.12 -12.03
CA ARG A 345 7.69 -3.55 -13.43
C ARG A 345 6.80 -4.74 -13.72
N TRP A 346 6.17 -4.70 -14.86
CA TRP A 346 5.49 -5.83 -15.48
C TRP A 346 6.34 -6.31 -16.64
N VAL A 347 6.56 -7.59 -16.71
CA VAL A 347 7.42 -8.21 -17.74
C VAL A 347 6.79 -9.48 -18.23
N THR A 348 6.58 -9.60 -19.54
CA THR A 348 6.25 -10.88 -20.16
C THR A 348 7.56 -11.64 -20.41
N LEU A 349 7.72 -12.82 -19.81
CA LEU A 349 8.92 -13.64 -20.00
C LEU A 349 9.01 -14.16 -21.43
N PRO A 350 10.20 -14.11 -22.06
CA PRO A 350 10.44 -14.63 -23.41
C PRO A 350 10.03 -16.09 -23.54
N GLY A 351 9.49 -16.47 -24.69
CA GLY A 351 9.10 -17.86 -24.98
C GLY A 351 7.88 -18.37 -24.21
N THR A 352 7.36 -17.61 -23.24
CA THR A 352 6.26 -18.05 -22.37
C THR A 352 5.03 -17.14 -22.48
N ARG A 353 3.95 -17.57 -21.82
CA ARG A 353 2.78 -16.72 -21.57
C ARG A 353 2.75 -16.19 -20.14
N GLN A 354 3.88 -16.22 -19.42
CA GLN A 354 3.95 -15.71 -18.07
C GLN A 354 4.11 -14.20 -18.08
N LEU A 355 3.28 -13.53 -17.30
CA LEU A 355 3.40 -12.13 -16.95
C LEU A 355 3.87 -12.06 -15.49
N VAL A 356 5.06 -11.55 -15.29
CA VAL A 356 5.65 -11.34 -13.96
C VAL A 356 5.53 -9.89 -13.58
N PHE A 357 5.16 -9.67 -12.34
CA PHE A 357 5.09 -8.35 -11.72
C PHE A 357 6.03 -8.31 -10.53
N PHE A 358 6.96 -7.38 -10.57
CA PHE A 358 7.85 -7.05 -9.45
C PHE A 358 7.46 -5.68 -8.92
N SER A 359 7.43 -5.54 -7.61
CA SER A 359 7.16 -4.25 -6.97
C SER A 359 7.94 -4.09 -5.68
N ASN A 360 8.58 -2.92 -5.55
CA ASN A 360 9.16 -2.41 -4.31
C ASN A 360 8.22 -1.31 -3.80
N TYR A 361 7.68 -1.46 -2.60
CA TYR A 361 6.66 -0.57 -2.07
C TYR A 361 6.85 -0.30 -0.58
N GLY A 362 6.30 0.82 -0.10
CA GLY A 362 6.28 1.18 1.32
C GLY A 362 5.05 0.63 2.03
N GLY A 363 5.21 0.25 3.30
CA GLY A 363 4.13 -0.26 4.14
C GLY A 363 3.82 -1.75 3.95
N SER A 364 2.72 -2.21 4.54
CA SER A 364 2.29 -3.61 4.45
C SER A 364 1.69 -3.96 3.09
N TRP A 365 1.69 -5.25 2.75
CA TRP A 365 1.06 -5.73 1.53
C TRP A 365 -0.44 -5.43 1.48
N GLU A 366 -1.11 -5.53 2.60
CA GLU A 366 -2.56 -5.27 2.71
C GLU A 366 -2.88 -3.81 2.37
N SER A 367 -2.14 -2.86 2.95
CA SER A 367 -2.29 -1.42 2.66
C SER A 367 -1.97 -1.12 1.20
N TYR A 368 -0.89 -1.71 0.69
CA TYR A 368 -0.47 -1.54 -0.69
C TYR A 368 -1.53 -2.02 -1.70
N LEU A 369 -2.14 -3.19 -1.47
CA LEU A 369 -3.22 -3.69 -2.33
C LEU A 369 -4.49 -2.86 -2.20
N GLU A 370 -4.76 -2.29 -1.03
CA GLU A 370 -5.91 -1.39 -0.85
C GLU A 370 -5.76 -0.12 -1.66
N ASP A 371 -4.57 0.50 -1.69
CA ASP A 371 -4.28 1.64 -2.56
C ASP A 371 -4.60 1.32 -4.03
N PHE A 372 -4.28 0.12 -4.49
CA PHE A 372 -4.62 -0.30 -5.84
C PHE A 372 -6.12 -0.46 -6.09
N ILE A 373 -6.84 -1.00 -5.12
CA ILE A 373 -8.29 -1.23 -5.24
C ILE A 373 -9.03 0.11 -5.27
N THR A 374 -8.60 1.07 -4.45
CA THR A 374 -9.28 2.36 -4.30
C THR A 374 -8.86 3.36 -5.37
N GLU A 375 -7.57 3.45 -5.68
CA GLU A 375 -7.00 4.56 -6.45
C GLU A 375 -6.65 4.20 -7.92
N ALA A 376 -6.44 2.93 -8.24
CA ALA A 376 -5.96 2.52 -9.57
C ALA A 376 -6.61 1.26 -10.15
N HIS A 377 -7.79 0.87 -9.67
CA HIS A 377 -8.47 -0.36 -10.08
C HIS A 377 -8.68 -0.49 -11.60
N GLU A 378 -8.92 0.60 -12.31
CA GLU A 378 -9.11 0.60 -13.77
C GLU A 378 -7.83 0.13 -14.49
N GLY A 379 -6.69 0.74 -14.15
CA GLY A 379 -5.39 0.40 -14.74
C GLY A 379 -4.96 -1.03 -14.43
N LEU A 380 -5.17 -1.46 -13.18
CA LEU A 380 -4.90 -2.83 -12.75
C LEU A 380 -5.77 -3.84 -13.49
N THR A 381 -7.07 -3.57 -13.55
CA THR A 381 -8.01 -4.43 -14.29
C THR A 381 -7.61 -4.52 -15.75
N ALA A 382 -7.21 -3.42 -16.39
CA ALA A 382 -6.77 -3.42 -17.79
C ALA A 382 -5.58 -4.36 -18.03
N VAL A 383 -4.62 -4.43 -17.11
CA VAL A 383 -3.46 -5.33 -17.23
C VAL A 383 -3.84 -6.76 -16.83
N TRP A 384 -4.34 -6.98 -15.61
CA TRP A 384 -4.52 -8.33 -15.06
C TRP A 384 -5.78 -9.05 -15.56
N SER A 385 -6.77 -8.35 -16.15
CA SER A 385 -7.89 -9.00 -16.82
C SER A 385 -7.44 -9.92 -17.97
N ASN A 386 -6.22 -9.72 -18.47
CA ASN A 386 -5.59 -10.59 -19.45
C ASN A 386 -4.95 -11.84 -18.83
N SER A 387 -4.99 -12.01 -17.52
CA SER A 387 -4.46 -13.18 -16.79
C SER A 387 -5.56 -14.19 -16.47
N ILE A 388 -5.19 -15.46 -16.50
CA ILE A 388 -6.09 -16.58 -16.16
C ILE A 388 -6.41 -16.50 -14.68
N GLY A 389 -7.69 -16.67 -14.32
CA GLY A 389 -8.15 -16.69 -12.93
C GLY A 389 -8.39 -15.32 -12.29
N PHE A 390 -8.09 -14.23 -13.00
CA PHE A 390 -8.39 -12.86 -12.50
C PHE A 390 -9.91 -12.65 -12.37
N PRO A 391 -10.40 -11.86 -11.40
CA PRO A 391 -11.82 -11.55 -11.27
C PRO A 391 -12.43 -11.00 -12.56
N LYS A 392 -13.70 -11.35 -12.82
CA LYS A 392 -14.37 -10.99 -14.08
C LYS A 392 -14.36 -9.49 -14.32
N SER A 393 -13.83 -9.09 -15.47
CA SER A 393 -13.82 -7.71 -15.96
C SER A 393 -14.96 -7.44 -16.94
N LYS A 394 -15.18 -6.15 -17.19
CA LYS A 394 -16.08 -5.66 -18.24
C LYS A 394 -15.37 -4.52 -18.98
N ASN A 395 -15.39 -4.58 -20.32
CA ASN A 395 -14.77 -3.57 -21.17
C ASN A 395 -13.28 -3.33 -20.85
N LEU A 396 -12.54 -4.40 -20.55
CA LEU A 396 -11.12 -4.44 -20.21
C LEU A 396 -10.75 -3.87 -18.81
N PHE A 397 -11.38 -2.82 -18.31
CA PHE A 397 -10.94 -2.08 -17.13
C PHE A 397 -12.04 -1.80 -16.09
N GLN A 398 -13.28 -2.17 -16.37
CA GLN A 398 -14.38 -2.07 -15.41
C GLN A 398 -14.53 -3.37 -14.62
N LYS A 399 -15.02 -3.29 -13.38
CA LYS A 399 -15.13 -4.42 -12.45
C LYS A 399 -13.72 -4.98 -12.13
N GLY A 400 -13.55 -6.28 -12.11
CA GLY A 400 -12.25 -6.93 -11.90
C GLY A 400 -11.66 -6.59 -10.53
N ALA A 401 -10.70 -5.66 -10.45
CA ALA A 401 -10.03 -5.26 -9.21
C ALA A 401 -10.95 -4.59 -8.18
N THR A 402 -12.14 -4.08 -8.58
CA THR A 402 -13.12 -3.56 -7.61
C THR A 402 -13.76 -4.65 -6.75
N ASP A 403 -13.65 -5.93 -7.14
CA ASP A 403 -13.93 -7.07 -6.28
C ASP A 403 -12.69 -7.33 -5.41
N GLY A 404 -12.53 -6.52 -4.37
CA GLY A 404 -11.30 -6.45 -3.58
C GLY A 404 -10.92 -7.79 -2.94
N GLU A 405 -11.89 -8.57 -2.45
CA GLU A 405 -11.64 -9.89 -1.88
C GLU A 405 -11.04 -10.85 -2.90
N ARG A 406 -11.73 -11.02 -4.05
CA ARG A 406 -11.24 -11.91 -5.10
C ARG A 406 -9.94 -11.43 -5.69
N PHE A 407 -9.75 -10.11 -5.81
CA PHE A 407 -8.51 -9.54 -6.29
C PHE A 407 -7.34 -9.81 -5.32
N LYS A 408 -7.50 -9.56 -4.02
CA LYS A 408 -6.49 -9.86 -3.00
C LYS A 408 -6.14 -11.36 -2.98
N ARG A 409 -7.14 -12.22 -3.05
CA ARG A 409 -6.93 -13.68 -3.14
C ARG A 409 -6.13 -14.06 -4.39
N PHE A 410 -6.51 -13.54 -5.55
CA PHE A 410 -5.79 -13.75 -6.80
C PHE A 410 -4.34 -13.24 -6.72
N ALA A 411 -4.14 -12.04 -6.18
CA ALA A 411 -2.82 -11.45 -6.01
C ALA A 411 -1.94 -12.32 -5.10
N ARG A 412 -2.43 -12.71 -3.91
CA ARG A 412 -1.69 -13.60 -3.01
C ARG A 412 -1.41 -14.97 -3.60
N ALA A 413 -2.37 -15.57 -4.31
CA ALA A 413 -2.19 -16.87 -4.95
C ALA A 413 -1.17 -16.85 -6.09
N SER A 414 -0.94 -15.69 -6.70
CA SER A 414 0.05 -15.49 -7.76
C SER A 414 1.46 -15.15 -7.25
N MET A 415 1.61 -14.86 -5.96
CA MET A 415 2.91 -14.51 -5.37
C MET A 415 3.80 -15.71 -5.12
N ARG A 416 5.09 -15.44 -5.18
CA ARG A 416 6.14 -16.32 -4.67
C ARG A 416 6.91 -15.65 -3.53
N PRO A 417 7.53 -16.44 -2.62
CA PRO A 417 8.41 -15.86 -1.60
C PRO A 417 9.58 -15.12 -2.24
N THR A 418 9.84 -13.90 -1.81
CA THR A 418 11.04 -13.17 -2.19
C THR A 418 12.22 -13.69 -1.37
N ARG A 419 13.14 -14.41 -2.01
CA ARG A 419 14.27 -15.06 -1.34
C ARG A 419 15.49 -14.16 -1.23
N PHE A 420 15.73 -13.32 -2.23
CA PHE A 420 16.74 -12.28 -2.21
C PHE A 420 16.15 -10.95 -2.63
N TRP A 421 16.38 -9.95 -1.80
CA TRP A 421 15.99 -8.57 -2.07
C TRP A 421 16.91 -7.59 -1.36
N TYR A 422 17.31 -6.56 -2.10
CA TYR A 422 18.12 -5.45 -1.61
C TYR A 422 17.39 -4.13 -1.83
N SER A 423 17.47 -3.24 -0.83
CA SER A 423 17.10 -1.83 -0.92
C SER A 423 18.21 -0.98 -0.34
N ALA A 424 18.58 0.08 -1.06
CA ALA A 424 19.57 1.06 -0.60
C ALA A 424 19.13 1.85 0.63
N TYR A 425 17.83 2.01 0.84
CA TYR A 425 17.23 2.83 1.90
C TYR A 425 15.97 2.19 2.51
N PRO A 426 16.06 1.00 3.11
CA PRO A 426 14.90 0.20 3.52
C PRO A 426 14.06 0.84 4.65
N GLY A 427 14.59 1.87 5.31
CA GLY A 427 13.87 2.62 6.34
C GLY A 427 13.02 3.79 5.80
N LEU A 428 13.06 4.08 4.50
CA LEU A 428 12.36 5.21 3.90
C LEU A 428 11.21 4.76 3.01
N ILE A 429 10.02 5.29 3.24
CA ILE A 429 8.91 5.19 2.30
C ILE A 429 8.96 6.37 1.31
N THR A 430 8.26 6.27 0.20
CA THR A 430 8.26 7.29 -0.87
C THR A 430 7.82 8.66 -0.40
N ASP A 431 6.83 8.73 0.48
CA ASP A 431 6.37 10.01 1.05
C ASP A 431 7.44 10.67 1.89
N GLN A 432 8.20 9.88 2.66
CA GLN A 432 9.35 10.37 3.41
C GLN A 432 10.44 10.92 2.47
N ILE A 433 10.71 10.23 1.36
CA ILE A 433 11.68 10.68 0.36
C ILE A 433 11.25 12.03 -0.25
N ARG A 434 9.97 12.18 -0.61
CA ARG A 434 9.42 13.43 -1.14
C ARG A 434 9.46 14.55 -0.12
N LEU A 435 9.08 14.25 1.13
CA LEU A 435 9.14 15.20 2.25
C LEU A 435 10.57 15.70 2.48
N ASN A 436 11.56 14.80 2.48
CA ASN A 436 12.96 15.18 2.65
C ASN A 436 13.45 16.09 1.50
N ALA A 437 13.01 15.83 0.27
CA ALA A 437 13.28 16.70 -0.87
C ALA A 437 12.63 18.09 -0.74
N ASP A 438 11.42 18.16 -0.18
CA ASP A 438 10.73 19.44 0.08
C ASP A 438 11.41 20.22 1.20
N ILE A 439 11.89 19.54 2.25
CA ILE A 439 12.69 20.15 3.33
C ILE A 439 13.95 20.80 2.74
N ARG A 440 14.72 20.07 1.92
CA ARG A 440 15.90 20.64 1.24
C ARG A 440 15.54 21.83 0.36
N ARG A 441 14.46 21.71 -0.42
CA ARG A 441 14.03 22.80 -1.33
C ARG A 441 13.75 24.08 -0.58
N GLY A 442 13.07 24.01 0.56
CA GLY A 442 12.79 25.19 1.38
C GLY A 442 14.04 25.76 2.06
N LEU A 443 15.01 24.92 2.42
CA LEU A 443 16.31 25.39 2.92
C LEU A 443 17.08 26.18 1.86
N ALA A 444 17.10 25.74 0.62
CA ALA A 444 17.85 26.38 -0.45
C ALA A 444 17.13 27.60 -1.08
N ALA A 445 15.83 27.75 -0.85
CA ALA A 445 15.02 28.81 -1.49
C ALA A 445 14.98 30.11 -0.66
N SER A 446 14.84 31.26 -1.31
CA SER A 446 14.49 32.51 -0.64
C SER A 446 12.99 32.52 -0.35
N LEU A 447 12.61 32.40 0.92
CA LEU A 447 11.23 32.30 1.37
C LEU A 447 10.77 33.59 2.03
N THR A 448 9.51 33.95 1.86
CA THR A 448 8.80 34.93 2.68
C THR A 448 8.52 34.37 4.08
N ASN A 449 8.04 35.20 5.01
CA ASN A 449 7.71 34.73 6.35
C ASN A 449 6.60 33.67 6.37
N ASP A 450 5.60 33.82 5.50
CA ASP A 450 4.48 32.87 5.39
C ASP A 450 4.92 31.54 4.76
N GLU A 451 5.74 31.60 3.73
CA GLU A 451 6.34 30.39 3.12
C GLU A 451 7.28 29.68 4.09
N ALA A 452 8.07 30.42 4.88
CA ALA A 452 8.86 29.84 5.96
C ALA A 452 7.98 29.17 7.03
N GLY A 453 6.81 29.75 7.33
CA GLY A 453 5.80 29.13 8.19
C GLY A 453 5.26 27.80 7.62
N GLN A 454 4.97 27.76 6.32
CA GLN A 454 4.57 26.53 5.62
C GLN A 454 5.68 25.50 5.61
N TRP A 455 6.93 25.92 5.37
CA TRP A 455 8.08 25.03 5.43
C TRP A 455 8.29 24.42 6.82
N LEU A 456 8.15 25.22 7.89
CA LEU A 456 8.17 24.69 9.27
C LEU A 456 7.06 23.65 9.51
N GLY A 457 5.91 23.82 8.85
CA GLY A 457 4.81 22.88 8.88
C GLY A 457 5.13 21.49 8.29
N LEU A 458 6.18 21.36 7.45
CA LEU A 458 6.63 20.07 6.91
C LEU A 458 7.12 19.11 7.99
N PHE A 459 7.57 19.62 9.14
CA PHE A 459 8.01 18.80 10.26
C PHE A 459 6.86 18.34 11.16
N GLY A 460 5.64 18.68 10.82
CA GLY A 460 4.44 18.34 11.57
C GLY A 460 4.38 19.06 12.92
N SER A 461 3.43 18.67 13.73
CA SER A 461 3.46 18.98 15.16
C SER A 461 4.51 18.07 15.79
N TYR A 462 5.71 18.58 15.97
CA TYR A 462 6.79 17.86 16.62
C TYR A 462 6.31 17.28 17.95
N PRO A 463 6.57 16.02 18.25
CA PRO A 463 6.51 15.60 19.62
C PRO A 463 7.53 16.46 20.35
N ARG A 464 7.04 17.38 21.16
CA ARG A 464 7.88 18.16 22.05
C ARG A 464 8.88 17.22 22.71
N PRO A 465 10.22 17.53 22.70
CA PRO A 465 11.21 16.61 23.20
C PRO A 465 10.77 16.13 24.57
N ALA A 466 10.43 14.84 24.66
CA ALA A 466 10.14 14.10 25.87
C ALA A 466 9.31 14.86 26.91
N ALA A 467 8.20 15.48 26.55
CA ALA A 467 7.09 15.45 27.46
C ALA A 467 6.87 13.97 27.72
N LYS A 468 7.36 13.46 28.84
CA LYS A 468 7.11 12.09 29.27
C LYS A 468 5.64 11.86 29.06
N LEU A 469 5.29 10.93 28.18
CA LEU A 469 3.90 10.56 27.95
C LEU A 469 3.22 10.51 29.31
N GLN A 470 2.16 11.27 29.48
CA GLN A 470 1.40 11.26 30.75
C GLN A 470 0.69 9.92 30.82
N THR A 471 1.47 8.88 31.08
CA THR A 471 1.01 7.49 31.09
C THR A 471 -0.14 7.27 32.07
N SER A 472 -0.26 8.16 33.07
CA SER A 472 -1.39 8.19 33.99
C SER A 472 -2.72 8.58 33.35
N GLU A 473 -2.72 9.12 32.13
CA GLU A 473 -3.92 9.52 31.37
C GLU A 473 -4.24 8.58 30.22
N ILE A 474 -3.35 7.59 29.95
CA ILE A 474 -3.55 6.60 28.89
C ILE A 474 -4.06 5.31 29.50
N GLN A 475 -5.17 4.78 28.99
CA GLN A 475 -5.75 3.54 29.52
C GLN A 475 -4.76 2.37 29.39
N SER A 476 -4.74 1.52 30.43
CA SER A 476 -3.83 0.38 30.51
C SER A 476 -4.00 -0.64 29.38
N LEU A 477 -5.16 -0.70 28.74
CA LEU A 477 -5.38 -1.54 27.56
C LEU A 477 -4.45 -1.16 26.39
N VAL A 478 -4.18 0.13 26.20
CA VAL A 478 -3.30 0.64 25.14
C VAL A 478 -1.83 0.30 25.42
N PHE A 479 -1.40 0.35 26.67
CA PHE A 479 -0.04 -0.05 27.07
C PHE A 479 0.18 -1.57 27.07
N GLY A 480 -0.90 -2.34 27.22
CA GLY A 480 -0.82 -3.78 27.44
C GLY A 480 -0.31 -4.12 28.85
N GLY A 481 0.27 -5.32 28.98
CA GLY A 481 0.79 -5.82 30.27
C GLY A 481 -0.30 -6.38 31.19
N LEU A 482 -1.49 -6.67 30.68
CA LEU A 482 -2.63 -7.25 31.41
C LEU A 482 -2.71 -8.79 31.28
N GLY A 483 -1.67 -9.45 30.75
CA GLY A 483 -1.64 -10.91 30.56
C GLY A 483 -1.76 -11.76 31.84
N PHE A 484 -1.61 -11.14 33.01
CA PHE A 484 -1.85 -11.80 34.31
C PHE A 484 -3.35 -11.81 34.70
N MET A 485 -4.23 -11.30 33.86
CA MET A 485 -5.69 -11.26 34.05
C MET A 485 -6.38 -12.17 33.03
N PRO A 486 -6.45 -13.48 33.29
CA PRO A 486 -6.92 -14.46 32.30
C PRO A 486 -8.43 -14.44 32.09
N HIS A 487 -9.20 -13.81 32.97
CA HIS A 487 -10.64 -13.74 32.84
C HIS A 487 -11.08 -12.35 32.39
N GLY A 488 -11.92 -12.31 31.35
CA GLY A 488 -12.46 -11.07 30.81
C GLY A 488 -13.93 -11.18 30.45
N ILE A 489 -14.66 -10.08 30.63
CA ILE A 489 -16.03 -9.89 30.16
C ILE A 489 -16.06 -8.60 29.38
N CYS A 490 -16.55 -8.67 28.14
CA CYS A 490 -16.88 -7.50 27.34
C CYS A 490 -18.39 -7.23 27.42
N LEU A 491 -18.75 -6.02 27.83
CA LEU A 491 -20.12 -5.56 27.94
C LEU A 491 -20.35 -4.43 26.94
N LEU A 492 -21.34 -4.58 26.08
CA LEU A 492 -21.73 -3.60 25.10
C LEU A 492 -22.98 -2.86 25.54
N PHE A 493 -22.97 -1.54 25.40
CA PHE A 493 -24.07 -0.67 25.81
C PHE A 493 -24.42 0.34 24.72
N ASP A 494 -25.68 0.71 24.66
CA ASP A 494 -26.13 1.92 24.01
C ASP A 494 -26.32 2.99 25.07
N LEU A 495 -25.80 4.18 24.81
CA LEU A 495 -25.99 5.34 25.68
C LEU A 495 -27.46 5.84 25.59
N PRO A 496 -27.97 6.45 26.64
CA PRO A 496 -29.26 7.12 26.56
C PRO A 496 -29.22 8.26 25.55
N ASP A 497 -30.40 8.60 24.96
CA ASP A 497 -30.52 9.72 24.03
C ASP A 497 -30.37 11.09 24.74
N ASP A 498 -30.61 11.14 26.04
CA ASP A 498 -30.36 12.30 26.86
C ASP A 498 -28.88 12.52 27.09
N GLU A 499 -28.35 13.60 26.56
CA GLU A 499 -26.92 13.95 26.62
C GLU A 499 -26.39 14.04 28.06
N ALA A 500 -27.14 14.70 28.96
CA ALA A 500 -26.69 14.87 30.34
C ALA A 500 -26.58 13.53 31.07
N ARG A 501 -27.51 12.61 30.80
CA ARG A 501 -27.46 11.24 31.35
C ARG A 501 -26.35 10.43 30.73
N ALA A 502 -26.10 10.57 29.43
CA ALA A 502 -25.02 9.90 28.73
C ALA A 502 -23.66 10.34 29.30
N ARG A 503 -23.43 11.65 29.43
CA ARG A 503 -22.24 12.24 30.03
C ARG A 503 -22.04 11.81 31.49
N ALA A 504 -23.11 11.88 32.30
CA ALA A 504 -23.06 11.46 33.69
C ALA A 504 -22.72 9.97 33.85
N PHE A 505 -23.19 9.12 32.93
CA PHE A 505 -22.85 7.70 32.94
C PHE A 505 -21.37 7.49 32.63
N VAL A 506 -20.84 8.08 31.56
CA VAL A 506 -19.42 7.96 31.18
C VAL A 506 -18.51 8.56 32.28
N ALA A 507 -18.87 9.69 32.85
CA ALA A 507 -18.12 10.31 33.94
C ALA A 507 -17.95 9.39 35.17
N ARG A 508 -18.97 8.57 35.46
CA ARG A 508 -18.90 7.58 36.57
C ARG A 508 -17.94 6.43 36.28
N LEU A 509 -17.64 6.14 35.02
CA LEU A 509 -16.70 5.07 34.63
C LEU A 509 -15.25 5.51 34.77
N TYR A 510 -14.97 6.81 34.63
CA TYR A 510 -13.61 7.36 34.65
C TYR A 510 -12.80 6.96 35.90
N PRO A 511 -13.31 7.10 37.13
CA PRO A 511 -12.57 6.70 38.34
C PRO A 511 -12.31 5.19 38.45
N CYS A 512 -13.10 4.38 37.75
CA CYS A 512 -12.96 2.93 37.74
C CYS A 512 -12.02 2.43 36.64
N THR A 513 -11.73 3.29 35.66
CA THR A 513 -10.87 2.96 34.51
C THR A 513 -9.42 2.81 34.95
N ALA A 514 -8.72 1.85 34.36
CA ALA A 514 -7.31 1.59 34.64
C ALA A 514 -6.43 2.37 33.64
N PHE A 515 -5.47 3.12 34.16
CA PHE A 515 -4.52 3.92 33.39
C PHE A 515 -3.08 3.47 33.66
N GLY A 516 -2.17 3.72 32.72
CA GLY A 516 -0.77 3.42 32.81
C GLY A 516 -0.39 1.98 32.47
N ASP A 517 0.86 1.59 32.71
CA ASP A 517 1.39 0.26 32.42
C ASP A 517 0.65 -0.82 33.24
N GLY A 518 -0.07 -1.70 32.55
CA GLY A 518 -0.85 -2.78 33.15
C GLY A 518 -0.02 -3.69 34.07
N ARG A 519 1.27 -3.88 33.79
CA ARG A 519 2.19 -4.68 34.64
C ARG A 519 2.40 -4.08 36.04
N LYS A 520 2.22 -2.77 36.18
CA LYS A 520 2.37 -2.03 37.43
C LYS A 520 1.08 -1.96 38.24
N LEU A 521 -0.04 -2.40 37.66
CA LEU A 521 -1.33 -2.38 38.34
C LEU A 521 -1.37 -3.45 39.45
N ARG A 522 -1.65 -3.00 40.67
CA ARG A 522 -1.84 -3.89 41.84
C ARG A 522 -3.32 -4.06 42.16
N ARG A 523 -4.13 -4.35 41.14
CA ARG A 523 -5.59 -4.52 41.24
C ARG A 523 -5.96 -5.95 40.83
N ASP A 524 -6.93 -6.55 41.52
CA ASP A 524 -7.45 -7.87 41.16
C ASP A 524 -8.45 -7.82 40.01
N ALA A 525 -8.97 -6.63 39.69
CA ALA A 525 -9.82 -6.37 38.55
C ALA A 525 -9.51 -4.99 37.97
N VAL A 526 -9.59 -4.86 36.65
CA VAL A 526 -9.47 -3.59 35.91
C VAL A 526 -10.63 -3.41 34.97
N LEU A 527 -11.03 -2.17 34.78
CA LEU A 527 -12.00 -1.74 33.79
C LEU A 527 -11.29 -0.93 32.71
N THR A 528 -11.61 -1.21 31.48
CA THR A 528 -11.26 -0.37 30.34
C THR A 528 -12.52 0.02 29.58
N VAL A 529 -12.51 1.20 28.95
CA VAL A 529 -13.67 1.82 28.32
C VAL A 529 -13.32 2.12 26.86
N ALA A 530 -14.17 1.74 25.94
CA ALA A 530 -14.07 2.14 24.55
C ALA A 530 -15.39 2.77 24.09
N LEU A 531 -15.30 3.89 23.36
CA LEU A 531 -16.45 4.59 22.77
C LEU A 531 -16.50 4.30 21.28
N GLY A 532 -17.68 3.99 20.76
CA GLY A 532 -17.93 3.88 19.33
C GLY A 532 -18.19 5.26 18.70
N GLY A 533 -18.05 5.35 17.36
CA GLY A 533 -18.26 6.61 16.63
C GLY A 533 -19.62 7.25 16.90
N ARG A 534 -20.67 6.45 17.03
CA ARG A 534 -22.04 6.91 17.32
C ARG A 534 -22.17 7.56 18.70
N ALA A 535 -21.34 7.14 19.66
CA ALA A 535 -21.36 7.70 21.02
C ALA A 535 -20.96 9.18 21.04
N LEU A 536 -20.12 9.62 20.10
CA LEU A 536 -19.62 11.00 20.08
C LEU A 536 -20.77 12.01 19.97
N GLY A 537 -21.71 11.79 19.06
CA GLY A 537 -22.89 12.64 18.93
C GLY A 537 -23.81 12.58 20.15
N ARG A 538 -24.02 11.39 20.74
CA ARG A 538 -24.82 11.22 21.97
C ARG A 538 -24.20 11.88 23.21
N LEU A 539 -22.89 12.07 23.19
CA LEU A 539 -22.16 12.81 24.22
C LEU A 539 -22.08 14.31 23.93
N GLY A 540 -22.76 14.80 22.87
CA GLY A 540 -22.84 16.21 22.55
C GLY A 540 -21.59 16.81 21.94
N LEU A 541 -20.76 16.02 21.25
CA LEU A 541 -19.66 16.59 20.46
C LEU A 541 -20.24 17.33 19.25
N PRO A 542 -19.75 18.56 18.95
CA PRO A 542 -20.12 19.28 17.75
C PRO A 542 -19.91 18.44 16.49
N GLU A 543 -20.80 18.55 15.52
CA GLU A 543 -20.74 17.74 14.28
C GLU A 543 -19.43 17.93 13.52
N GLU A 544 -18.88 19.14 13.51
CA GLU A 544 -17.58 19.45 12.91
C GLU A 544 -16.42 18.69 13.58
N CYS A 545 -16.48 18.53 14.92
CA CYS A 545 -15.52 17.71 15.66
C CYS A 545 -15.68 16.21 15.32
N VAL A 546 -16.93 15.73 15.22
CA VAL A 546 -17.22 14.34 14.85
C VAL A 546 -16.72 14.04 13.45
N ARG A 547 -16.92 14.93 12.48
CA ARG A 547 -16.40 14.78 11.10
C ARG A 547 -14.88 14.73 11.02
N GLY A 548 -14.17 15.21 12.03
CA GLY A 548 -12.70 15.13 12.11
C GLY A 548 -12.16 13.72 12.43
N PHE A 549 -13.01 12.77 12.83
CA PHE A 549 -12.60 11.40 13.06
C PHE A 549 -12.53 10.60 11.76
N PRO A 550 -11.64 9.58 11.68
CA PRO A 550 -11.53 8.73 10.50
C PRO A 550 -12.88 8.12 10.10
N PRO A 551 -13.26 8.11 8.81
CA PRO A 551 -14.52 7.53 8.34
C PRO A 551 -14.74 6.09 8.82
N ALA A 552 -13.68 5.27 8.80
CA ALA A 552 -13.73 3.89 9.28
C ALA A 552 -14.17 3.75 10.74
N PHE A 553 -13.80 4.70 11.59
CA PHE A 553 -14.22 4.72 13.00
C PHE A 553 -15.70 5.12 13.15
N LEU A 554 -16.15 6.10 12.34
CA LEU A 554 -17.54 6.58 12.38
C LEU A 554 -18.53 5.55 11.82
N GLU A 555 -18.16 4.90 10.72
CA GLU A 555 -18.98 3.88 10.06
C GLU A 555 -19.02 2.55 10.84
N GLY A 556 -17.92 2.20 11.50
CA GLY A 556 -17.77 0.91 12.17
C GLY A 556 -17.44 -0.23 11.19
N MET A 557 -17.37 -1.45 11.72
CA MET A 557 -16.90 -2.63 10.98
C MET A 557 -18.01 -3.38 10.23
N GLY A 558 -19.26 -3.13 10.59
CA GLY A 558 -20.41 -3.94 10.12
C GLY A 558 -21.05 -3.45 8.82
N THR A 559 -20.47 -2.49 8.12
CA THR A 559 -20.99 -2.02 6.82
C THR A 559 -20.61 -2.99 5.70
N ASP A 560 -21.43 -3.05 4.66
CA ASP A 560 -21.18 -3.93 3.49
C ASP A 560 -19.85 -3.62 2.82
N GLU A 561 -19.45 -2.35 2.80
CA GLU A 561 -18.17 -1.93 2.23
C GLU A 561 -16.99 -2.44 3.07
N ARG A 562 -17.06 -2.30 4.40
CA ARG A 562 -16.03 -2.82 5.31
C ARG A 562 -15.94 -4.34 5.25
N ALA A 563 -17.07 -5.02 5.27
CA ALA A 563 -17.13 -6.46 5.13
C ALA A 563 -16.44 -6.93 3.84
N ARG A 564 -16.70 -6.26 2.72
CA ARG A 564 -16.07 -6.56 1.44
C ARG A 564 -14.55 -6.33 1.46
N VAL A 565 -14.11 -5.21 2.04
CA VAL A 565 -12.67 -4.83 2.11
C VAL A 565 -11.89 -5.76 3.03
N LEU A 566 -12.49 -6.14 4.16
CA LEU A 566 -11.87 -6.99 5.17
C LEU A 566 -11.98 -8.49 4.87
N GLY A 567 -12.84 -8.87 3.91
CA GLY A 567 -13.11 -10.25 3.58
C GLY A 567 -14.09 -10.94 4.53
N ASP A 568 -14.87 -10.17 5.29
CA ASP A 568 -15.92 -10.67 6.20
C ASP A 568 -17.16 -11.09 5.39
N THR A 569 -17.05 -12.21 4.65
CA THR A 569 -18.07 -12.69 3.72
C THR A 569 -18.45 -14.14 4.02
N GLY A 570 -19.57 -14.60 3.49
CA GLY A 570 -20.02 -15.98 3.66
C GLY A 570 -20.35 -16.30 5.12
N GLU A 571 -19.62 -17.21 5.76
CA GLU A 571 -19.83 -17.58 7.16
C GLU A 571 -19.38 -16.49 8.14
N ASP A 572 -18.43 -15.65 7.73
CA ASP A 572 -17.89 -14.57 8.55
C ASP A 572 -18.60 -13.22 8.29
N SER A 573 -19.68 -13.23 7.49
CA SER A 573 -20.40 -11.99 7.14
C SER A 573 -21.01 -11.31 8.38
N PRO A 574 -21.09 -9.95 8.38
CA PRO A 574 -21.64 -9.19 9.52
C PRO A 574 -23.06 -9.59 9.93
N GLU A 575 -23.86 -10.14 9.00
CA GLU A 575 -25.20 -10.65 9.31
C GLU A 575 -25.18 -11.84 10.30
N LYS A 576 -24.08 -12.61 10.30
CA LYS A 576 -23.89 -13.79 11.15
C LYS A 576 -23.18 -13.49 12.46
N TRP A 577 -22.69 -12.26 12.63
CA TRP A 577 -22.00 -11.89 13.86
C TRP A 577 -22.94 -11.90 15.06
N ARG A 578 -22.49 -12.43 16.15
CA ARG A 578 -23.24 -12.41 17.43
C ARG A 578 -23.36 -11.01 18.01
N TRP A 579 -22.40 -10.12 17.70
CA TRP A 579 -22.32 -8.72 18.09
C TRP A 579 -21.41 -7.94 17.14
N GLY A 580 -21.52 -6.60 17.12
CA GLY A 580 -20.64 -5.74 16.32
C GLY A 580 -21.21 -5.33 14.96
N ARG A 581 -22.24 -5.99 14.43
CA ARG A 581 -22.93 -5.56 13.20
C ARG A 581 -23.58 -4.18 13.38
N GLN A 582 -24.31 -4.00 14.47
CA GLN A 582 -24.80 -2.69 14.85
C GLN A 582 -23.79 -2.04 15.78
N ALA A 583 -23.37 -0.81 15.44
CA ALA A 583 -22.44 -0.07 16.26
C ALA A 583 -23.01 0.14 17.67
N SER A 584 -22.32 -0.37 18.69
CA SER A 584 -22.62 -0.06 20.08
C SER A 584 -21.97 1.28 20.43
N ASP A 585 -22.60 2.05 21.34
CA ASP A 585 -22.05 3.34 21.75
C ASP A 585 -20.84 3.16 22.67
N LEU A 586 -20.86 2.13 23.50
CA LEU A 586 -19.85 1.92 24.54
C LEU A 586 -19.54 0.43 24.71
N ALA A 587 -18.27 0.10 24.82
CA ALA A 587 -17.79 -1.19 25.27
C ALA A 587 -17.02 -1.06 26.59
N LEU A 588 -17.35 -1.90 27.56
CA LEU A 588 -16.66 -2.04 28.82
C LEU A 588 -15.97 -3.40 28.86
N LEU A 589 -14.63 -3.40 28.94
CA LEU A 589 -13.87 -4.62 29.15
C LEU A 589 -13.45 -4.70 30.61
N VAL A 590 -13.97 -5.67 31.34
CA VAL A 590 -13.63 -5.96 32.73
C VAL A 590 -12.72 -7.18 32.75
N LEU A 591 -11.49 -6.98 33.20
CA LEU A 591 -10.50 -8.04 33.34
C LEU A 591 -10.27 -8.38 34.80
N ARG A 592 -10.02 -9.65 35.12
CA ARG A 592 -9.81 -10.15 36.48
C ARG A 592 -8.62 -11.10 36.55
N SER A 593 -7.86 -10.96 37.63
CA SER A 593 -6.73 -11.82 38.00
C SER A 593 -7.19 -12.99 38.89
N ASP A 594 -6.55 -14.15 38.73
CA ASP A 594 -6.67 -15.30 39.63
C ASP A 594 -5.79 -15.18 40.90
N ARG A 595 -5.00 -14.14 41.03
CA ARG A 595 -4.10 -13.97 42.15
C ARG A 595 -4.90 -13.82 43.45
N ARG A 596 -4.97 -14.90 44.24
CA ARG A 596 -5.24 -14.80 45.67
C ARG A 596 -4.03 -14.12 46.28
N ARG A 597 -4.17 -12.90 46.82
CA ARG A 597 -3.09 -12.25 47.56
C ARG A 597 -2.67 -13.16 48.70
N PRO A 598 -1.35 -13.47 48.85
CA PRO A 598 -0.88 -13.99 50.12
C PRO A 598 -1.22 -12.96 51.19
N ARG A 599 -1.87 -13.35 52.27
CA ARG A 599 -1.96 -12.54 53.47
C ARG A 599 -0.53 -12.42 54.02
N GLU A 600 0.10 -11.24 53.92
CA GLU A 600 1.32 -10.97 54.65
C GLU A 600 1.04 -11.09 56.15
N PRO A 601 1.82 -11.87 56.93
CA PRO A 601 1.71 -11.88 58.37
C PRO A 601 2.29 -10.55 58.90
N GLY A 602 1.46 -9.82 59.60
CA GLY A 602 1.62 -8.78 60.55
C GLY A 602 2.92 -7.97 60.64
N THR A 603 2.85 -6.73 60.14
CA THR A 603 3.50 -5.58 60.77
C THR A 603 2.47 -4.46 60.90
N ARG A 604 2.10 -4.13 62.12
CA ARG A 604 1.20 -3.01 62.46
C ARG A 604 1.98 -1.70 62.30
N ASP A 605 1.69 -0.94 61.23
CA ASP A 605 2.15 0.42 61.00
C ASP A 605 1.07 1.41 61.49
N PRO A 606 1.36 2.30 62.42
CA PRO A 606 0.40 3.25 62.96
C PRO A 606 -0.08 4.34 61.99
N SER A 607 0.60 4.54 60.85
CA SER A 607 0.22 5.54 59.83
C SER A 607 -0.95 5.14 58.94
N ARG A 608 -1.51 3.94 59.13
CA ARG A 608 -2.53 3.33 58.28
C ARG A 608 -3.97 3.82 58.47
N ARG A 609 -4.30 4.52 59.56
CA ARG A 609 -5.70 4.93 59.85
C ARG A 609 -6.30 5.90 58.82
N GLY A 610 -5.46 6.68 58.11
CA GLY A 610 -5.91 7.58 57.04
C GLY A 610 -6.14 6.86 55.68
N ARG A 611 -5.30 5.86 55.39
CA ARG A 611 -5.40 5.11 54.10
C ARG A 611 -6.51 4.04 54.06
N GLU A 612 -6.86 3.48 55.22
CA GLU A 612 -7.95 2.50 55.30
C GLU A 612 -9.33 3.14 55.09
N ARG A 613 -9.52 4.40 55.48
CA ARG A 613 -10.76 5.13 55.14
C ARG A 613 -10.90 5.42 53.66
N HIS A 614 -9.81 5.71 52.94
CA HIS A 614 -9.79 5.90 51.49
C HIS A 614 -9.95 4.58 50.74
N GLY A 615 -9.36 3.50 51.21
CA GLY A 615 -9.48 2.16 50.64
C GLY A 615 -10.90 1.58 50.83
N ARG A 616 -11.57 1.83 51.98
CA ARG A 616 -12.97 1.43 52.20
C ARG A 616 -13.93 2.23 51.34
N ALA A 617 -13.71 3.54 51.18
CA ALA A 617 -14.51 4.37 50.28
C ALA A 617 -14.43 3.92 48.80
N LEU A 618 -13.24 3.49 48.35
CA LEU A 618 -13.04 2.92 47.00
C LEU A 618 -13.65 1.53 46.87
N GLN A 619 -13.59 0.70 47.90
CA GLN A 619 -14.24 -0.63 47.92
C GLN A 619 -15.76 -0.51 47.95
N ASP A 620 -16.30 0.44 48.71
CA ASP A 620 -17.74 0.72 48.77
C ASP A 620 -18.24 1.38 47.49
N SER A 621 -17.43 2.22 46.81
CA SER A 621 -17.71 2.74 45.49
C SER A 621 -17.73 1.62 44.42
N ALA A 622 -16.74 0.73 44.45
CA ALA A 622 -16.69 -0.43 43.55
C ALA A 622 -17.85 -1.43 43.81
N ARG A 623 -18.28 -1.56 45.07
CA ARG A 623 -19.45 -2.38 45.44
C ARG A 623 -20.75 -1.75 44.98
N ARG A 624 -20.92 -0.43 45.16
CA ARG A 624 -22.08 0.31 44.64
C ARG A 624 -22.14 0.31 43.13
N SER A 625 -20.99 0.41 42.44
CA SER A 625 -20.91 0.28 40.97
C SER A 625 -21.26 -1.13 40.52
N ARG A 626 -20.88 -2.18 41.28
CA ARG A 626 -21.31 -3.57 41.06
C ARG A 626 -22.82 -3.71 41.19
N GLU A 627 -23.41 -3.16 42.25
CA GLU A 627 -24.85 -3.21 42.49
C GLU A 627 -25.61 -2.43 41.43
N ALA A 628 -25.07 -1.32 40.91
CA ALA A 628 -25.65 -0.55 39.81
C ALA A 628 -25.58 -1.33 38.49
N VAL A 629 -24.43 -1.95 38.16
CA VAL A 629 -24.26 -2.80 36.99
C VAL A 629 -25.14 -4.05 37.09
N ASP A 630 -25.19 -4.68 38.25
CA ASP A 630 -26.03 -5.88 38.49
C ASP A 630 -27.52 -5.56 38.42
N ARG A 631 -27.95 -4.40 38.91
CA ARG A 631 -29.35 -3.93 38.73
C ARG A 631 -29.68 -3.68 37.25
N THR A 632 -28.78 -3.09 36.50
CA THR A 632 -28.95 -2.83 35.06
C THR A 632 -28.98 -4.14 34.26
N VAL A 633 -28.09 -5.08 34.58
CA VAL A 633 -28.04 -6.42 33.96
C VAL A 633 -29.27 -7.25 34.33
N ARG A 634 -29.79 -7.17 35.58
CA ARG A 634 -31.01 -7.86 36.01
C ARG A 634 -32.25 -7.29 35.32
N LEU A 635 -32.32 -5.99 35.08
CA LEU A 635 -33.42 -5.35 34.34
C LEU A 635 -33.46 -5.80 32.87
N ARG A 636 -32.30 -5.98 32.25
CA ARG A 636 -32.21 -6.47 30.88
C ARG A 636 -32.44 -7.99 30.78
N ARG A 637 -32.00 -8.79 31.75
CA ARG A 637 -32.34 -10.22 31.82
C ARG A 637 -33.85 -10.44 31.98
N ARG A 638 -34.54 -9.62 32.73
CA ARG A 638 -36.02 -9.67 32.83
C ARG A 638 -36.71 -9.34 31.51
N ARG A 639 -36.21 -8.40 30.71
CA ARG A 639 -36.75 -8.10 29.37
C ARG A 639 -36.48 -9.20 28.33
N VAL A 640 -35.40 -9.94 28.45
CA VAL A 640 -35.07 -11.06 27.54
C VAL A 640 -35.76 -12.36 27.97
N ALA A 641 -36.03 -12.55 29.27
CA ALA A 641 -36.70 -13.74 29.79
C ALA A 641 -38.23 -13.80 29.59
N THR A 642 -38.86 -12.72 29.10
CA THR A 642 -40.29 -12.70 28.75
C THR A 642 -40.59 -13.08 27.29
N ARG A 643 -39.59 -13.49 26.50
CA ARG A 643 -39.82 -14.16 25.21
C ARG A 643 -39.70 -15.68 25.40
N ASP A 644 -40.85 -16.34 25.45
CA ASP A 644 -41.02 -17.80 25.56
C ASP A 644 -40.23 -18.52 24.43
N PRO A 645 -39.36 -19.49 24.78
CA PRO A 645 -38.59 -20.24 23.77
C PRO A 645 -39.41 -21.30 23.03
N ARG A 646 -40.75 -21.40 23.20
CA ARG A 646 -41.59 -22.48 22.67
C ARG A 646 -42.33 -22.20 21.37
N HIS A 647 -42.04 -21.13 20.66
CA HIS A 647 -42.56 -20.97 19.29
C HIS A 647 -41.55 -21.47 18.26
N ARG A 648 -41.64 -22.75 17.91
CA ARG A 648 -41.12 -23.32 16.67
C ARG A 648 -42.04 -22.84 15.53
N PRO A 649 -41.50 -22.32 14.41
CA PRO A 649 -42.29 -22.13 13.20
C PRO A 649 -42.62 -23.48 12.61
N GLY A 650 -43.91 -23.65 12.26
CA GLY A 650 -44.46 -24.87 11.69
C GLY A 650 -43.86 -25.23 10.33
N GLN A 651 -43.88 -26.52 10.07
CA GLN A 651 -43.62 -27.16 8.78
C GLN A 651 -44.66 -26.70 7.74
N PRO A 652 -44.27 -26.61 6.45
CA PRO A 652 -45.21 -26.35 5.36
C PRO A 652 -45.97 -27.61 5.00
N LEU A 653 -47.24 -27.45 4.67
CA LEU A 653 -48.01 -28.38 3.86
C LEU A 653 -47.52 -28.33 2.40
#